data_4ee969741e5d54c0c5efdb34ec848231
#
_entry.id   4ee969741e5d54c0c5efdb34ec848231
#
_cell.length_a   1.000
_cell.length_b   1.000
_cell.length_c   1.000
_cell.angle_alpha   90.00
_cell.angle_beta   90.00
_cell.angle_gamma   90.00
#
_symmetry.space_group_name_H-M   'P 1'
#
loop_
_entity.id
_entity.type
_entity.pdbx_description
1 polymer ?
#
loop_
_entity_poly.entity_id
_entity_poly.type
_entity_poly.pdbx_seq_one_letter_code
_entity_poly.pdbx_strand_id
1 'polypeptide(L)'
;MRPRFLAFILCVLIPFAHTSSAFDATQTGQTADLPLPSSLPLIDYENVLFPWVAKREYVGLGWKRDKSWRDTGPFVFNMSFGIHPAVRMYYSPEIMAWLDGGREGAIADGAIVIKEMATPPSAIYNEHYASLVAQYPDRPEKVAAEMEHYVYDTGGLNWTVMVKDSALSHGGWFFASVYFADKHDMKVRKPVIDTFEAPYSPPLGAGGDGMCMRCHASAAEELIFSALENIEGYPGEAVIYRVDESWRDLPMAQKPAFGASLEDMIKSYVNDAHDPGAMRAAHVAAATASPVDQNTAFTDMFPGTGGVDITRANLQTLPSEWLDHVPARPNDTQHFLTSDNCLGCHGGLGGAPSGVTMFIKNGPEYGEGFNISEYGEWRWSPMGLAGRDPIFYAQLESEFALLEAAGVGELSENLGTTCLSCHGAMGQRQLEIDAHANPDLGLDGNTFKVAYTLLHDPLTTAEKDQQIADGTYPYHEYGNLAREGISCAVCHHIAPPEQAAGQPDYNKLDTYLMNGTTGVFRTNPADELIGPFSDVLQKPMQNAMGITPMHDDYIKDSEMCGACHTINLPNVDAATDKPLPGFTEGEQAILNQSARNAVDFLNEEFGVTYREPLVQFQHSVEQATFLEWQNSQFADAGTAQSCQDCHMKGSFETPDGKIKIDSLTTQIATIQDTNLPEVPNALPHSELNVPFRDDYKRHSFVGLNAFMVEMLSQFDEEMGLGPKDPMTYATNGAQLSLDTMALQARDETADVAIESLTATGDVLEAVVSVGNKTGHRLPSGVGFRRAFLEVRVTDASGEQLWCSGCTNGAGVILGPDKKPLKTEFLDYVPDGATEALYQPHHDLIDTETQVQIYEELTQNAKKEFTTSFVHRVYHPKDNRLLPWGAAEPGTDAFKARFGDSAVTAAFMKATMPEGRAEHDAGVKAGKDELTYKITLPSGVDPASVTVSATLYSQAIPPYYLRQRFETAPTGPATQRLYYLASRLKTEGTLIENWKLRVQGDEAKLQ
;
A
#
# COMPACT_ATOMS: atom_id res chain seq x y z
N MET A 1 15.80 51.77 -59.45
CA MET A 1 15.26 52.10 -60.76
C MET A 1 14.44 50.94 -61.24
N ARG A 2 13.25 51.20 -61.64
CA ARG A 2 12.20 50.41 -62.29
C ARG A 2 12.62 49.67 -63.55
N PRO A 3 11.79 48.86 -64.27
CA PRO A 3 10.40 48.32 -63.88
C PRO A 3 10.14 46.86 -64.24
N ARG A 4 9.05 46.38 -63.67
CA ARG A 4 7.98 45.42 -64.03
C ARG A 4 7.88 44.88 -65.45
N PHE A 5 7.51 43.60 -65.58
CA PHE A 5 6.51 43.17 -66.58
C PHE A 5 5.64 42.03 -65.99
N LEU A 6 4.35 42.25 -65.99
CA LEU A 6 3.26 41.27 -65.70
C LEU A 6 3.02 40.52 -67.02
N ALA A 7 2.87 39.14 -66.85
CA ALA A 7 2.16 38.38 -67.90
C ALA A 7 1.00 37.64 -67.21
N PHE A 8 -0.19 38.00 -67.57
CA PHE A 8 -1.43 37.29 -67.23
C PHE A 8 -1.53 36.03 -68.12
N ILE A 9 -1.65 34.87 -67.55
CA ILE A 9 -2.13 33.64 -68.16
C ILE A 9 -3.54 33.36 -67.59
N LEU A 10 -4.52 33.48 -68.44
CA LEU A 10 -5.92 33.16 -68.21
C LEU A 10 -6.07 31.66 -68.32
N CYS A 11 -6.11 30.91 -67.16
CA CYS A 11 -6.55 29.52 -67.13
C CYS A 11 -8.06 29.47 -66.93
N VAL A 12 -8.74 28.96 -67.93
CA VAL A 12 -10.16 28.63 -67.90
C VAL A 12 -10.38 27.49 -66.91
N LEU A 13 -11.04 27.81 -65.80
CA LEU A 13 -11.56 26.82 -64.86
C LEU A 13 -12.79 26.15 -65.49
N ILE A 14 -12.65 24.91 -65.85
CA ILE A 14 -13.76 23.98 -66.08
C ILE A 14 -14.15 23.45 -64.70
N PRO A 15 -15.36 23.65 -64.17
CA PRO A 15 -15.78 23.06 -62.94
C PRO A 15 -16.04 21.56 -63.18
N PHE A 16 -15.11 20.68 -62.76
CA PHE A 16 -15.49 19.30 -62.50
C PHE A 16 -16.40 19.33 -61.26
N ALA A 17 -17.67 19.19 -61.48
CA ALA A 17 -18.62 18.88 -60.44
C ALA A 17 -18.30 17.46 -59.95
N HIS A 18 -17.47 17.37 -58.90
CA HIS A 18 -17.50 16.21 -58.04
C HIS A 18 -18.80 16.33 -57.28
N THR A 19 -19.78 15.51 -57.66
CA THR A 19 -20.86 15.15 -56.75
C THR A 19 -20.28 14.37 -55.60
N SER A 20 -19.74 15.08 -54.63
CA SER A 20 -19.67 14.57 -53.29
C SER A 20 -21.11 14.30 -52.84
N SER A 21 -21.53 13.03 -52.85
CA SER A 21 -22.67 12.67 -52.05
C SER A 21 -22.38 13.22 -50.65
N ALA A 22 -23.12 14.22 -50.20
CA ALA A 22 -23.10 14.66 -48.84
C ALA A 22 -23.35 13.41 -47.97
N PHE A 23 -22.33 13.00 -47.30
CA PHE A 23 -22.44 11.91 -46.29
C PHE A 23 -23.36 12.50 -45.24
N ASP A 24 -24.53 11.86 -45.12
CA ASP A 24 -25.51 12.28 -44.10
C ASP A 24 -24.96 11.95 -42.73
N ALA A 25 -24.33 12.92 -42.09
CA ALA A 25 -23.77 12.78 -40.74
C ALA A 25 -24.83 12.47 -39.67
N THR A 26 -26.10 12.47 -40.06
CA THR A 26 -27.25 12.27 -39.15
C THR A 26 -27.68 10.82 -38.94
N GLN A 27 -27.10 9.83 -39.67
CA GLN A 27 -27.39 8.42 -39.41
C GLN A 27 -26.42 7.84 -38.38
N THR A 28 -26.82 7.88 -37.13
CA THR A 28 -26.05 7.32 -36.01
C THR A 28 -26.35 5.86 -35.69
N GLY A 29 -27.26 5.23 -36.45
CA GLY A 29 -27.74 3.86 -36.21
C GLY A 29 -29.02 3.83 -35.33
N GLN A 30 -29.43 2.62 -34.97
CA GLN A 30 -30.58 2.39 -34.08
C GLN A 30 -30.11 2.06 -32.68
N THR A 31 -30.85 2.53 -31.67
CA THR A 31 -30.64 2.16 -30.27
C THR A 31 -30.77 0.65 -30.07
N ALA A 32 -29.95 0.08 -29.18
CA ALA A 32 -30.04 -1.34 -28.84
C ALA A 32 -31.31 -1.61 -28.00
N ASP A 33 -32.01 -2.69 -28.31
CA ASP A 33 -33.13 -3.19 -27.50
C ASP A 33 -32.60 -4.17 -26.45
N LEU A 34 -31.83 -3.65 -25.47
CA LEU A 34 -31.29 -4.41 -24.36
C LEU A 34 -31.82 -3.83 -23.04
N PRO A 35 -32.11 -4.68 -22.03
CA PRO A 35 -32.44 -4.21 -20.71
C PRO A 35 -31.20 -3.52 -20.09
N LEU A 36 -31.42 -2.65 -19.11
CA LEU A 36 -30.32 -2.10 -18.33
C LEU A 36 -29.70 -3.19 -17.45
N PRO A 37 -28.37 -3.18 -17.24
CA PRO A 37 -27.70 -4.12 -16.34
C PRO A 37 -28.31 -4.19 -14.93
N SER A 38 -28.67 -3.05 -14.33
CA SER A 38 -29.28 -2.97 -13.00
C SER A 38 -30.70 -3.53 -12.93
N SER A 39 -31.37 -3.73 -14.07
CA SER A 39 -32.75 -4.21 -14.14
C SER A 39 -32.87 -5.73 -14.00
N LEU A 40 -31.79 -6.47 -14.06
CA LEU A 40 -31.75 -7.94 -14.00
C LEU A 40 -30.63 -8.41 -13.05
N PRO A 41 -30.74 -9.61 -12.46
CA PRO A 41 -29.61 -10.27 -11.86
C PRO A 41 -28.46 -10.41 -12.88
N LEU A 42 -27.21 -10.29 -12.43
CA LEU A 42 -26.04 -10.25 -13.31
C LEU A 42 -26.01 -11.40 -14.31
N ILE A 43 -26.25 -12.63 -13.86
CA ILE A 43 -26.24 -13.82 -14.73
C ILE A 43 -27.34 -13.79 -15.79
N ASP A 44 -28.48 -13.23 -15.47
CA ASP A 44 -29.59 -13.10 -16.43
C ASP A 44 -29.27 -12.03 -17.46
N TYR A 45 -28.63 -10.93 -17.04
CA TYR A 45 -28.16 -9.91 -17.95
C TYR A 45 -27.07 -10.44 -18.91
N GLU A 46 -26.11 -11.18 -18.41
CA GLU A 46 -25.08 -11.84 -19.24
C GLU A 46 -25.69 -12.80 -20.26
N ASN A 47 -26.74 -13.56 -19.88
CA ASN A 47 -27.45 -14.44 -20.79
C ASN A 47 -28.15 -13.71 -21.96
N VAL A 48 -28.45 -12.44 -21.80
CA VAL A 48 -28.96 -11.55 -22.84
C VAL A 48 -27.82 -10.91 -23.63
N LEU A 49 -26.86 -10.27 -22.92
CA LEU A 49 -25.81 -9.47 -23.54
C LEU A 49 -24.83 -10.31 -24.37
N PHE A 50 -24.31 -11.43 -23.81
CA PHE A 50 -23.23 -12.17 -24.46
C PHE A 50 -23.62 -12.78 -25.81
N PRO A 51 -24.78 -13.46 -25.97
CA PRO A 51 -25.22 -13.88 -27.28
C PRO A 51 -25.47 -12.74 -28.27
N TRP A 52 -25.96 -11.59 -27.80
CA TRP A 52 -26.19 -10.41 -28.61
C TRP A 52 -24.86 -9.85 -29.15
N VAL A 53 -23.85 -9.72 -28.30
CA VAL A 53 -22.48 -9.27 -28.66
C VAL A 53 -21.85 -10.28 -29.65
N ALA A 54 -21.88 -11.57 -29.32
CA ALA A 54 -21.26 -12.62 -30.13
C ALA A 54 -21.85 -12.73 -31.54
N LYS A 55 -23.15 -12.47 -31.69
CA LYS A 55 -23.80 -12.39 -32.98
C LYS A 55 -23.54 -11.07 -33.70
N ARG A 56 -22.87 -10.14 -33.06
CA ARG A 56 -22.56 -8.82 -33.60
C ARG A 56 -23.83 -8.07 -34.06
N GLU A 57 -24.90 -8.17 -33.26
CA GLU A 57 -26.20 -7.53 -33.57
C GLU A 57 -26.04 -6.00 -33.77
N TYR A 58 -25.10 -5.36 -33.07
CA TYR A 58 -24.74 -3.93 -33.21
C TYR A 58 -24.31 -3.55 -34.64
N VAL A 59 -23.73 -4.47 -35.38
CA VAL A 59 -23.36 -4.22 -36.79
C VAL A 59 -24.64 -4.06 -37.64
N GLY A 60 -25.67 -4.89 -37.39
CA GLY A 60 -26.96 -4.80 -38.06
C GLY A 60 -27.75 -3.55 -37.71
N LEU A 61 -27.49 -2.94 -36.54
CA LEU A 61 -28.10 -1.68 -36.10
C LEU A 61 -27.48 -0.45 -36.78
N GLY A 62 -26.40 -0.61 -37.53
CA GLY A 62 -25.74 0.46 -38.27
C GLY A 62 -24.94 1.43 -37.39
N TRP A 63 -24.41 0.95 -36.29
CA TRP A 63 -23.61 1.75 -35.40
C TRP A 63 -22.33 2.29 -36.08
N LYS A 64 -21.92 3.47 -35.69
CA LYS A 64 -20.62 4.02 -36.08
C LYS A 64 -19.49 3.18 -35.51
N ARG A 65 -18.38 3.11 -36.24
CA ARG A 65 -17.22 2.33 -35.85
C ARG A 65 -15.92 3.05 -36.23
N ASP A 66 -14.81 2.53 -35.71
CA ASP A 66 -13.50 3.00 -36.14
C ASP A 66 -13.27 2.76 -37.64
N LYS A 67 -12.53 3.69 -38.28
CA LYS A 67 -12.17 3.63 -39.71
C LYS A 67 -11.33 2.40 -40.05
N SER A 68 -10.48 1.97 -39.12
CA SER A 68 -9.54 0.85 -39.28
C SER A 68 -9.35 0.11 -37.97
N TRP A 69 -8.76 -1.06 -38.03
CA TRP A 69 -8.17 -1.68 -36.87
C TRP A 69 -6.99 -0.84 -36.39
N ARG A 70 -6.82 -0.72 -35.09
CA ARG A 70 -5.74 0.04 -34.50
C ARG A 70 -5.18 -0.65 -33.25
N ASP A 71 -3.91 -0.49 -33.01
CA ASP A 71 -3.29 -0.89 -31.76
C ASP A 71 -3.55 0.19 -30.70
N THR A 72 -3.50 -0.15 -29.44
CA THR A 72 -3.63 0.80 -28.32
C THR A 72 -2.27 1.18 -27.73
N GLY A 73 -1.22 0.85 -28.43
CA GLY A 73 0.17 1.16 -28.15
C GLY A 73 1.07 0.63 -29.27
N PRO A 74 2.38 0.94 -29.27
CA PRO A 74 3.29 0.47 -30.28
C PRO A 74 3.36 -1.06 -30.35
N PHE A 75 3.65 -1.58 -31.55
CA PHE A 75 4.04 -2.96 -31.74
C PHE A 75 5.45 -2.99 -32.35
N VAL A 76 6.45 -3.33 -31.54
CA VAL A 76 7.86 -3.33 -31.96
C VAL A 76 8.56 -4.56 -31.35
N PHE A 77 9.51 -5.12 -32.09
CA PHE A 77 10.26 -6.32 -31.68
C PHE A 77 9.37 -7.52 -31.32
N ASN A 78 8.29 -7.73 -32.06
CA ASN A 78 7.23 -8.71 -31.78
C ASN A 78 6.52 -8.53 -30.45
N MET A 79 6.52 -7.35 -29.88
CA MET A 79 5.89 -7.03 -28.61
C MET A 79 4.83 -5.94 -28.79
N SER A 80 3.64 -6.16 -28.19
CA SER A 80 2.63 -5.13 -28.07
C SER A 80 2.80 -4.37 -26.76
N PHE A 81 2.91 -3.07 -26.85
CA PHE A 81 2.98 -2.17 -25.69
C PHE A 81 1.62 -1.52 -25.37
N GLY A 82 0.56 -1.92 -26.06
CA GLY A 82 -0.80 -1.50 -25.76
C GLY A 82 -1.49 -2.45 -24.78
N ILE A 83 -2.34 -1.91 -23.92
CA ILE A 83 -3.12 -2.68 -22.92
C ILE A 83 -4.14 -3.60 -23.61
N HIS A 84 -4.75 -3.10 -24.69
CA HIS A 84 -5.63 -3.91 -25.52
C HIS A 84 -4.91 -4.29 -26.82
N PRO A 85 -5.20 -5.48 -27.38
CA PRO A 85 -4.64 -5.87 -28.66
C PRO A 85 -5.18 -4.99 -29.79
N ALA A 86 -5.01 -5.42 -31.03
CA ALA A 86 -5.64 -4.77 -32.18
C ALA A 86 -7.13 -4.60 -31.96
N VAL A 87 -7.62 -3.38 -31.94
CA VAL A 87 -9.01 -3.05 -31.61
C VAL A 87 -9.75 -2.39 -32.74
N ARG A 88 -11.07 -2.57 -32.73
CA ARG A 88 -12.01 -1.78 -33.51
C ARG A 88 -13.25 -1.48 -32.66
N MET A 89 -13.52 -0.20 -32.46
CA MET A 89 -14.62 0.24 -31.61
C MET A 89 -15.90 0.40 -32.38
N TYR A 90 -17.05 0.19 -31.72
CA TYR A 90 -18.39 0.50 -32.16
C TYR A 90 -19.11 1.34 -31.12
N TYR A 91 -19.88 2.30 -31.57
CA TYR A 91 -20.51 3.32 -30.73
C TYR A 91 -22.00 3.37 -30.96
N SER A 92 -22.81 3.23 -29.91
CA SER A 92 -24.24 3.41 -29.98
C SER A 92 -24.62 4.86 -30.31
N PRO A 93 -25.85 5.13 -30.79
CA PRO A 93 -26.29 6.49 -31.13
C PRO A 93 -26.16 7.49 -29.99
N GLU A 94 -26.36 7.06 -28.75
CA GLU A 94 -26.27 7.88 -27.57
C GLU A 94 -24.84 8.36 -27.32
N ILE A 95 -23.86 7.45 -27.50
CA ILE A 95 -22.43 7.79 -27.43
C ILE A 95 -22.07 8.79 -28.52
N MET A 96 -22.51 8.52 -29.74
CA MET A 96 -22.25 9.43 -30.87
C MET A 96 -22.84 10.82 -30.65
N ALA A 97 -24.06 10.89 -30.09
CA ALA A 97 -24.70 12.17 -29.79
C ALA A 97 -23.88 12.98 -28.73
N TRP A 98 -23.34 12.29 -27.74
CA TRP A 98 -22.48 12.92 -26.72
C TRP A 98 -21.15 13.39 -27.33
N LEU A 99 -20.47 12.55 -28.12
CA LEU A 99 -19.24 12.93 -28.81
C LEU A 99 -19.43 14.10 -29.78
N ASP A 100 -20.53 14.10 -30.56
CA ASP A 100 -20.88 15.18 -31.49
C ASP A 100 -21.26 16.47 -30.75
N GLY A 101 -21.75 16.33 -29.53
CA GLY A 101 -22.08 17.44 -28.63
C GLY A 101 -20.85 18.05 -27.95
N GLY A 102 -19.63 17.62 -28.28
CA GLY A 102 -18.40 18.11 -27.66
C GLY A 102 -18.15 17.56 -26.26
N ARG A 103 -18.70 16.39 -25.95
CA ARG A 103 -18.61 15.70 -24.66
C ARG A 103 -19.27 16.46 -23.51
N GLU A 104 -20.19 17.35 -23.79
CA GLU A 104 -20.92 18.07 -22.76
C GLU A 104 -22.16 17.29 -22.30
N GLY A 105 -22.40 17.29 -20.98
CA GLY A 105 -23.56 16.67 -20.34
C GLY A 105 -23.41 15.17 -20.10
N ALA A 106 -24.40 14.59 -19.39
CA ALA A 106 -24.42 13.19 -19.07
C ALA A 106 -24.80 12.31 -20.28
N ILE A 107 -24.18 11.15 -20.38
CA ILE A 107 -24.54 10.12 -21.34
C ILE A 107 -25.83 9.41 -20.84
N ALA A 108 -26.77 9.16 -21.75
CA ALA A 108 -28.03 8.51 -21.41
C ALA A 108 -27.81 7.03 -21.03
N ASP A 109 -28.56 6.53 -20.04
CA ASP A 109 -28.59 5.11 -19.72
C ASP A 109 -28.98 4.24 -20.92
N GLY A 110 -28.34 3.08 -21.02
CA GLY A 110 -28.47 2.19 -22.18
C GLY A 110 -27.50 2.51 -23.34
N ALA A 111 -26.69 3.56 -23.22
CA ALA A 111 -25.62 3.84 -24.18
C ALA A 111 -24.52 2.76 -24.10
N ILE A 112 -23.99 2.34 -25.25
CA ILE A 112 -23.09 1.19 -25.34
C ILE A 112 -21.87 1.53 -26.19
N VAL A 113 -20.68 1.15 -25.67
CA VAL A 113 -19.43 1.10 -26.42
C VAL A 113 -18.99 -0.37 -26.50
N ILE A 114 -18.70 -0.85 -27.72
CA ILE A 114 -18.17 -2.18 -27.95
C ILE A 114 -16.79 -2.08 -28.54
N LYS A 115 -15.85 -2.78 -27.95
CA LYS A 115 -14.48 -2.94 -28.43
C LYS A 115 -14.29 -4.37 -28.92
N GLU A 116 -14.22 -4.56 -30.23
CA GLU A 116 -13.73 -5.80 -30.84
C GLU A 116 -12.22 -5.86 -30.66
N MET A 117 -11.70 -6.97 -30.21
CA MET A 117 -10.28 -7.21 -30.00
C MET A 117 -9.82 -8.42 -30.80
N ALA A 118 -8.72 -8.25 -31.51
CA ALA A 118 -8.10 -9.28 -32.35
C ALA A 118 -6.60 -9.38 -32.07
N THR A 119 -5.94 -10.38 -32.62
CA THR A 119 -4.50 -10.59 -32.44
C THR A 119 -3.68 -9.40 -32.96
N PRO A 120 -2.76 -8.81 -32.18
CA PRO A 120 -1.92 -7.70 -32.64
C PRO A 120 -0.82 -8.18 -33.62
N PRO A 121 -0.25 -7.30 -34.45
CA PRO A 121 -0.62 -5.90 -34.59
C PRO A 121 -1.80 -5.69 -35.55
N SER A 122 -2.41 -4.52 -35.46
CA SER A 122 -3.51 -4.09 -36.33
C SER A 122 -3.16 -4.06 -37.81
N ALA A 123 -1.88 -3.90 -38.14
CA ALA A 123 -1.36 -3.92 -39.50
C ALA A 123 -1.76 -5.20 -40.28
N ILE A 124 -1.87 -6.35 -39.61
CA ILE A 124 -2.30 -7.63 -40.20
C ILE A 124 -3.66 -7.46 -40.87
N TYR A 125 -4.59 -6.83 -40.18
CA TYR A 125 -5.98 -6.67 -40.66
C TYR A 125 -6.11 -5.55 -41.67
N ASN A 126 -5.40 -4.45 -41.45
CA ASN A 126 -5.46 -3.30 -42.35
C ASN A 126 -4.83 -3.60 -43.71
N GLU A 127 -3.71 -4.31 -43.78
CA GLU A 127 -3.09 -4.71 -45.04
C GLU A 127 -3.96 -5.74 -45.78
N HIS A 128 -4.55 -6.72 -45.08
CA HIS A 128 -5.46 -7.69 -45.70
C HIS A 128 -6.72 -7.00 -46.24
N TYR A 129 -7.31 -6.08 -45.47
CA TYR A 129 -8.45 -5.28 -45.92
C TYR A 129 -8.12 -4.51 -47.20
N ALA A 130 -6.98 -3.82 -47.22
CA ALA A 130 -6.54 -3.07 -48.41
C ALA A 130 -6.40 -4.00 -49.65
N SER A 131 -5.85 -5.21 -49.44
CA SER A 131 -5.74 -6.23 -50.48
C SER A 131 -7.09 -6.69 -50.99
N LEU A 132 -8.05 -6.93 -50.08
CA LEU A 132 -9.42 -7.33 -50.47
C LEU A 132 -10.17 -6.25 -51.21
N VAL A 133 -10.05 -4.98 -50.79
CA VAL A 133 -10.61 -3.81 -51.50
C VAL A 133 -10.06 -3.71 -52.91
N ALA A 134 -8.74 -3.89 -53.08
CA ALA A 134 -8.11 -3.92 -54.37
C ALA A 134 -8.60 -5.11 -55.27
N GLN A 135 -8.84 -6.26 -54.69
CA GLN A 135 -9.32 -7.44 -55.40
C GLN A 135 -10.82 -7.34 -55.74
N TYR A 136 -11.62 -6.72 -54.90
CA TYR A 136 -13.07 -6.63 -55.03
C TYR A 136 -13.60 -5.20 -54.90
N PRO A 137 -13.18 -4.25 -55.75
CA PRO A 137 -13.40 -2.81 -55.61
C PRO A 137 -14.90 -2.44 -55.58
N ASP A 138 -15.74 -3.16 -56.33
CA ASP A 138 -17.17 -2.90 -56.43
C ASP A 138 -18.05 -3.87 -55.59
N ARG A 139 -17.46 -4.60 -54.63
CA ARG A 139 -18.15 -5.63 -53.86
C ARG A 139 -17.85 -5.54 -52.37
N PRO A 140 -18.27 -4.44 -51.71
CA PRO A 140 -17.96 -4.20 -50.28
C PRO A 140 -18.53 -5.31 -49.37
N GLU A 141 -19.68 -5.91 -49.74
CA GLU A 141 -20.28 -7.02 -48.99
C GLU A 141 -19.36 -8.27 -48.99
N LYS A 142 -18.64 -8.50 -50.10
CA LYS A 142 -17.68 -9.59 -50.17
C LYS A 142 -16.42 -9.27 -49.38
N VAL A 143 -15.94 -8.04 -49.48
CA VAL A 143 -14.80 -7.60 -48.67
C VAL A 143 -15.10 -7.78 -47.19
N ALA A 144 -16.28 -7.39 -46.72
CA ALA A 144 -16.71 -7.56 -45.35
C ALA A 144 -16.73 -9.04 -44.90
N ALA A 145 -17.32 -9.93 -45.73
CA ALA A 145 -17.40 -11.36 -45.44
C ALA A 145 -16.00 -12.02 -45.40
N GLU A 146 -15.12 -11.72 -46.36
CA GLU A 146 -13.76 -12.26 -46.38
C GLU A 146 -12.92 -11.72 -45.20
N MET A 147 -13.11 -10.46 -44.81
CA MET A 147 -12.46 -9.91 -43.60
C MET A 147 -12.93 -10.62 -42.33
N GLU A 148 -14.20 -10.91 -42.22
CA GLU A 148 -14.74 -11.65 -41.06
C GLU A 148 -14.09 -13.02 -40.94
N HIS A 149 -14.02 -13.79 -42.04
CA HIS A 149 -13.31 -15.05 -42.08
C HIS A 149 -11.85 -14.92 -41.68
N TYR A 150 -11.19 -13.88 -42.22
CA TYR A 150 -9.77 -13.66 -41.92
C TYR A 150 -9.50 -13.37 -40.46
N VAL A 151 -10.34 -12.57 -39.80
CA VAL A 151 -10.21 -12.24 -38.37
C VAL A 151 -10.35 -13.49 -37.52
N TYR A 152 -11.33 -14.37 -37.85
CA TYR A 152 -11.52 -15.63 -37.12
C TYR A 152 -10.39 -16.65 -37.38
N ASP A 153 -9.87 -16.69 -38.62
CA ASP A 153 -8.75 -17.58 -38.95
C ASP A 153 -7.43 -17.17 -38.34
N THR A 154 -7.28 -15.87 -38.03
CA THR A 154 -6.05 -15.33 -37.44
C THR A 154 -6.00 -15.29 -35.91
N GLY A 155 -7.04 -15.72 -35.21
CA GLY A 155 -7.05 -15.76 -33.76
C GLY A 155 -8.42 -15.58 -33.13
N GLY A 156 -9.41 -15.16 -33.92
CA GLY A 156 -10.78 -14.93 -33.47
C GLY A 156 -11.00 -13.53 -32.91
N LEU A 157 -12.23 -13.28 -32.46
CA LEU A 157 -12.63 -12.03 -31.82
C LEU A 157 -12.96 -12.27 -30.34
N ASN A 158 -12.53 -11.34 -29.55
CA ASN A 158 -13.03 -11.13 -28.19
C ASN A 158 -13.61 -9.73 -28.10
N TRP A 159 -14.39 -9.46 -27.09
CA TRP A 159 -15.00 -8.14 -26.90
C TRP A 159 -14.83 -7.66 -25.47
N THR A 160 -14.68 -6.34 -25.33
CA THR A 160 -15.06 -5.67 -24.11
C THR A 160 -16.24 -4.74 -24.40
N VAL A 161 -17.15 -4.66 -23.46
CA VAL A 161 -18.40 -3.92 -23.58
C VAL A 161 -18.52 -2.99 -22.40
N MET A 162 -18.89 -1.74 -22.67
CA MET A 162 -19.31 -0.77 -21.67
C MET A 162 -20.77 -0.43 -21.90
N VAL A 163 -21.60 -0.47 -20.86
CA VAL A 163 -23.01 -0.06 -20.91
C VAL A 163 -23.26 0.99 -19.85
N LYS A 164 -23.78 2.14 -20.23
CA LYS A 164 -24.16 3.18 -19.28
C LYS A 164 -25.39 2.74 -18.47
N ASP A 165 -25.25 2.77 -17.15
CA ASP A 165 -26.31 2.46 -16.20
C ASP A 165 -26.04 3.19 -14.89
N SER A 166 -26.67 4.33 -14.73
CA SER A 166 -26.44 5.24 -13.59
C SER A 166 -26.84 4.64 -12.25
N ALA A 167 -27.66 3.59 -12.23
CA ALA A 167 -28.10 2.93 -11.02
C ALA A 167 -27.18 1.78 -10.59
N LEU A 168 -26.18 1.43 -11.39
CA LEU A 168 -25.40 0.20 -11.16
C LEU A 168 -24.17 0.44 -10.27
N SER A 169 -23.44 1.52 -10.47
CA SER A 169 -22.15 1.77 -9.83
C SER A 169 -21.88 3.27 -9.65
N HIS A 170 -20.83 3.60 -8.91
CA HIS A 170 -20.37 4.99 -8.75
C HIS A 170 -20.05 5.68 -10.07
N GLY A 171 -19.40 4.98 -10.98
CA GLY A 171 -19.09 5.49 -12.30
C GLY A 171 -20.30 5.50 -13.24
N GLY A 172 -21.40 4.84 -12.86
CA GLY A 172 -22.59 4.70 -13.69
C GLY A 172 -22.35 3.88 -14.95
N TRP A 173 -21.42 2.91 -14.91
CA TRP A 173 -21.06 2.06 -16.04
C TRP A 173 -20.99 0.60 -15.65
N PHE A 174 -21.49 -0.25 -16.56
CA PHE A 174 -21.32 -1.69 -16.55
C PHE A 174 -20.19 -2.06 -17.52
N PHE A 175 -19.31 -2.96 -17.10
CA PHE A 175 -18.24 -3.49 -17.93
C PHE A 175 -18.41 -4.99 -18.12
N ALA A 176 -18.11 -5.49 -19.30
CA ALA A 176 -18.08 -6.93 -19.56
C ALA A 176 -16.97 -7.30 -20.54
N SER A 177 -16.40 -8.48 -20.34
CA SER A 177 -15.52 -9.14 -21.29
C SER A 177 -16.21 -10.38 -21.85
N VAL A 178 -16.25 -10.52 -23.16
CA VAL A 178 -16.95 -11.62 -23.86
C VAL A 178 -15.94 -12.37 -24.72
N TYR A 179 -15.88 -13.69 -24.56
CA TYR A 179 -14.91 -14.55 -25.25
C TYR A 179 -15.61 -15.71 -25.93
N PHE A 180 -15.02 -16.24 -27.00
CA PHE A 180 -15.48 -17.50 -27.58
C PHE A 180 -14.82 -18.70 -26.92
N ALA A 181 -15.61 -19.74 -26.67
CA ALA A 181 -15.12 -21.04 -26.23
C ALA A 181 -14.36 -21.76 -27.33
N ASP A 182 -14.86 -21.63 -28.55
CA ASP A 182 -14.30 -22.19 -29.77
C ASP A 182 -14.59 -21.24 -30.94
N LYS A 183 -13.54 -20.77 -31.60
CA LYS A 183 -13.63 -19.82 -32.70
C LYS A 183 -14.37 -20.39 -33.91
N HIS A 184 -14.45 -21.72 -34.06
CA HIS A 184 -15.19 -22.38 -35.14
C HIS A 184 -16.66 -22.63 -34.78
N ASP A 185 -16.96 -22.82 -33.53
CA ASP A 185 -18.30 -23.12 -33.03
C ASP A 185 -19.09 -21.84 -32.62
N MET A 186 -18.42 -20.71 -32.56
CA MET A 186 -18.98 -19.42 -32.13
C MET A 186 -19.72 -19.50 -30.77
N LYS A 187 -19.32 -20.46 -29.95
CA LYS A 187 -19.86 -20.59 -28.58
C LYS A 187 -19.20 -19.60 -27.67
N VAL A 188 -20.00 -18.74 -27.10
CA VAL A 188 -19.55 -17.80 -26.08
C VAL A 188 -19.17 -18.55 -24.82
N ARG A 189 -17.95 -18.35 -24.33
CA ARG A 189 -17.61 -18.67 -22.95
C ARG A 189 -18.15 -17.55 -22.08
N LYS A 190 -18.87 -17.92 -21.05
CA LYS A 190 -19.11 -16.99 -19.97
C LYS A 190 -17.78 -16.75 -19.24
N PRO A 191 -17.44 -15.50 -18.93
CA PRO A 191 -16.40 -15.25 -17.93
C PRO A 191 -16.82 -15.95 -16.64
N VAL A 192 -15.89 -16.62 -16.02
CA VAL A 192 -16.17 -17.49 -14.87
C VAL A 192 -16.42 -16.70 -13.58
N ILE A 193 -16.53 -15.38 -13.68
CA ILE A 193 -16.56 -14.54 -12.50
C ILE A 193 -17.89 -13.81 -12.45
N ASP A 194 -18.86 -14.42 -11.80
CA ASP A 194 -20.15 -13.80 -11.52
C ASP A 194 -20.56 -13.96 -10.05
N THR A 195 -19.64 -13.76 -9.15
CA THR A 195 -19.86 -13.98 -7.72
C THR A 195 -20.21 -12.74 -6.92
N PHE A 196 -20.27 -11.58 -7.55
CA PHE A 196 -20.57 -10.33 -6.86
C PHE A 196 -21.90 -9.76 -7.37
N GLU A 197 -22.79 -9.51 -6.43
CA GLU A 197 -24.03 -8.79 -6.71
C GLU A 197 -23.73 -7.31 -7.02
N ALA A 198 -24.42 -6.72 -7.99
CA ALA A 198 -24.37 -5.28 -8.17
C ALA A 198 -24.75 -4.56 -6.84
N PRO A 199 -24.10 -3.47 -6.49
CA PRO A 199 -23.16 -2.64 -7.26
C PRO A 199 -21.69 -3.05 -7.16
N TYR A 200 -21.37 -4.16 -6.55
CA TYR A 200 -20.00 -4.60 -6.31
C TYR A 200 -19.46 -5.38 -7.50
N SER A 201 -18.42 -4.89 -8.09
CA SER A 201 -17.77 -5.51 -9.21
C SER A 201 -16.68 -6.45 -8.76
N PRO A 202 -16.65 -7.64 -9.31
CA PRO A 202 -15.43 -8.43 -9.23
C PRO A 202 -14.30 -7.69 -9.95
N PRO A 203 -13.06 -7.91 -9.57
CA PRO A 203 -11.91 -7.34 -10.27
C PRO A 203 -11.84 -7.78 -11.74
N LEU A 204 -12.59 -8.78 -12.12
CA LEU A 204 -12.68 -9.31 -13.49
C LEU A 204 -14.08 -9.82 -13.82
N GLY A 205 -14.47 -9.67 -15.07
CA GLY A 205 -15.72 -10.18 -15.59
C GLY A 205 -16.72 -9.09 -15.92
N ALA A 206 -17.96 -9.26 -15.53
CA ALA A 206 -19.02 -8.29 -15.75
C ALA A 206 -19.46 -7.65 -14.44
N GLY A 207 -19.72 -6.35 -14.47
CA GLY A 207 -20.19 -5.64 -13.29
C GLY A 207 -20.00 -4.12 -13.38
N GLY A 208 -20.26 -3.42 -12.30
CA GLY A 208 -20.18 -1.97 -12.22
C GLY A 208 -18.75 -1.45 -12.16
N ASP A 209 -18.06 -1.74 -11.09
CA ASP A 209 -16.71 -1.19 -10.84
C ASP A 209 -15.70 -2.32 -10.84
N GLY A 210 -14.92 -2.52 -11.80
CA GLY A 210 -13.94 -3.57 -11.87
C GLY A 210 -12.59 -3.07 -12.34
N MET A 211 -11.72 -4.00 -12.69
CA MET A 211 -10.43 -3.69 -13.28
C MET A 211 -10.54 -2.74 -14.49
N CYS A 212 -11.59 -2.89 -15.28
CA CYS A 212 -11.83 -2.03 -16.44
C CYS A 212 -12.03 -0.58 -16.02
N MET A 213 -12.87 -0.34 -15.00
CA MET A 213 -13.16 0.98 -14.46
C MET A 213 -11.88 1.68 -13.95
N ARG A 214 -10.98 0.94 -13.33
CA ARG A 214 -9.74 1.50 -12.79
C ARG A 214 -8.84 2.13 -13.84
N CYS A 215 -8.73 1.51 -15.03
CA CYS A 215 -8.05 2.14 -16.15
C CYS A 215 -8.93 3.22 -16.80
N HIS A 216 -10.25 2.95 -16.95
CA HIS A 216 -11.17 3.88 -17.58
C HIS A 216 -11.43 5.13 -16.73
N ALA A 217 -11.25 5.08 -15.40
CA ALA A 217 -11.30 6.26 -14.53
C ALA A 217 -10.28 7.34 -14.89
N SER A 218 -9.21 6.99 -15.60
CA SER A 218 -8.23 7.93 -16.11
C SER A 218 -8.64 8.64 -17.40
N ALA A 219 -9.79 8.29 -18.00
CA ALA A 219 -10.34 9.05 -19.11
C ALA A 219 -10.84 10.42 -18.61
N ALA A 220 -10.61 11.45 -19.40
CA ALA A 220 -10.94 12.82 -19.00
C ALA A 220 -12.43 13.00 -18.65
N GLU A 221 -13.33 12.26 -19.34
CA GLU A 221 -14.77 12.40 -19.18
C GLU A 221 -15.49 11.07 -19.43
N GLU A 222 -16.46 10.76 -18.57
CA GLU A 222 -17.39 9.66 -18.71
C GLU A 222 -16.71 8.31 -19.00
N LEU A 223 -15.49 8.09 -18.52
CA LEU A 223 -14.70 6.86 -18.66
C LEU A 223 -14.44 6.43 -20.12
N ILE A 224 -14.56 7.34 -21.08
CA ILE A 224 -14.50 7.04 -22.53
C ILE A 224 -13.25 7.65 -23.16
N PHE A 225 -12.43 6.76 -23.72
CA PHE A 225 -11.21 7.09 -24.46
C PHE A 225 -11.45 7.08 -25.98
N SER A 226 -12.40 7.78 -26.53
CA SER A 226 -12.72 7.74 -27.95
C SER A 226 -12.43 9.08 -28.64
N ALA A 227 -11.87 9.01 -29.83
CA ALA A 227 -11.53 10.17 -30.65
C ALA A 227 -12.38 10.20 -31.91
N LEU A 228 -13.02 11.33 -32.22
CA LEU A 228 -13.85 11.47 -33.43
C LEU A 228 -13.06 11.21 -34.71
N GLU A 229 -11.78 11.60 -34.76
CA GLU A 229 -10.92 11.33 -35.91
C GLU A 229 -10.71 9.85 -36.20
N ASN A 230 -10.90 8.96 -35.21
CA ASN A 230 -10.82 7.52 -35.44
C ASN A 230 -12.09 6.94 -36.07
N ILE A 231 -13.22 7.65 -36.02
CA ILE A 231 -14.53 7.16 -36.39
C ILE A 231 -14.86 7.38 -37.87
N GLU A 232 -15.51 6.40 -38.51
CA GLU A 232 -15.95 6.51 -39.90
C GLU A 232 -16.89 7.70 -40.11
N GLY A 233 -16.57 8.51 -41.12
CA GLY A 233 -17.36 9.69 -41.51
C GLY A 233 -16.90 11.00 -40.89
N TYR A 234 -15.98 10.95 -39.91
CA TYR A 234 -15.42 12.16 -39.29
C TYR A 234 -14.12 12.59 -39.96
N PRO A 235 -13.78 13.88 -39.96
CA PRO A 235 -12.53 14.38 -40.52
C PRO A 235 -11.33 13.95 -39.70
N GLY A 236 -10.14 14.06 -40.24
CA GLY A 236 -8.88 13.67 -39.61
C GLY A 236 -8.42 12.27 -39.98
N GLU A 237 -7.21 11.93 -39.61
CA GLU A 237 -6.63 10.61 -39.75
C GLU A 237 -6.76 9.86 -38.43
N ALA A 238 -7.05 8.56 -38.50
CA ALA A 238 -7.08 7.74 -37.32
C ALA A 238 -5.69 7.69 -36.65
N VAL A 239 -5.66 7.76 -35.35
CA VAL A 239 -4.42 7.64 -34.58
C VAL A 239 -3.88 6.21 -34.72
N ILE A 240 -2.68 6.09 -35.27
CA ILE A 240 -2.00 4.82 -35.51
C ILE A 240 -0.63 4.85 -34.78
N TYR A 241 -0.40 3.86 -33.95
CA TYR A 241 0.89 3.65 -33.33
C TYR A 241 1.92 3.07 -34.28
N ARG A 242 3.19 3.21 -33.93
CA ARG A 242 4.27 2.55 -34.64
C ARG A 242 4.12 1.05 -34.57
N VAL A 243 4.10 0.43 -35.74
CA VAL A 243 4.23 -1.02 -35.93
C VAL A 243 5.48 -1.25 -36.76
N ASP A 244 6.46 -2.00 -36.25
CA ASP A 244 7.63 -2.38 -37.01
C ASP A 244 7.38 -3.64 -37.86
N GLU A 245 8.36 -4.08 -38.63
CA GLU A 245 8.24 -5.25 -39.51
C GLU A 245 8.51 -6.59 -38.80
N SER A 246 8.77 -6.59 -37.49
CA SER A 246 9.16 -7.79 -36.73
C SER A 246 8.11 -8.92 -36.77
N TRP A 247 6.84 -8.55 -36.88
CA TRP A 247 5.72 -9.49 -36.93
C TRP A 247 5.69 -10.31 -38.27
N ARG A 248 6.36 -9.86 -39.33
CA ARG A 248 6.31 -10.50 -40.63
C ARG A 248 7.07 -11.82 -40.65
N ASP A 249 8.14 -11.92 -39.85
CA ASP A 249 9.03 -13.08 -39.84
C ASP A 249 8.50 -14.26 -39.00
N LEU A 250 7.44 -14.04 -38.25
CA LEU A 250 6.82 -15.08 -37.41
C LEU A 250 5.70 -15.75 -38.18
N PRO A 251 5.65 -17.13 -38.16
CA PRO A 251 4.45 -17.84 -38.57
C PRO A 251 3.22 -17.34 -37.80
N MET A 252 2.08 -17.21 -38.46
CA MET A 252 0.84 -16.73 -37.82
C MET A 252 0.52 -17.49 -36.53
N ALA A 253 0.82 -18.81 -36.47
CA ALA A 253 0.64 -19.62 -35.28
C ALA A 253 1.62 -19.32 -34.14
N GLN A 254 2.67 -18.55 -34.40
CA GLN A 254 3.68 -18.14 -33.40
C GLN A 254 3.65 -16.64 -33.10
N LYS A 255 2.80 -15.89 -33.81
CA LYS A 255 2.57 -14.48 -33.45
C LYS A 255 1.87 -14.45 -32.09
N PRO A 256 2.35 -13.62 -31.18
CA PRO A 256 1.74 -13.57 -29.86
C PRO A 256 0.25 -13.26 -30.01
N ALA A 257 -0.56 -14.28 -29.78
CA ALA A 257 -1.98 -14.08 -29.66
C ALA A 257 -2.20 -13.44 -28.30
N PHE A 258 -2.73 -12.23 -28.29
CA PHE A 258 -3.22 -11.66 -27.03
C PHE A 258 -4.23 -12.61 -26.36
N GLY A 259 -4.91 -13.41 -27.16
CA GLY A 259 -5.78 -14.47 -26.67
C GLY A 259 -5.09 -15.68 -26.05
N ALA A 260 -3.80 -15.93 -26.25
CA ALA A 260 -3.17 -17.13 -25.66
C ALA A 260 -2.92 -16.96 -24.17
N SER A 261 -2.40 -15.86 -23.71
CA SER A 261 -2.25 -15.58 -22.28
C SER A 261 -3.60 -15.31 -21.61
N LEU A 262 -4.52 -14.66 -22.30
CA LEU A 262 -5.89 -14.44 -21.82
C LEU A 262 -6.72 -15.73 -21.90
N GLU A 263 -6.52 -16.57 -22.90
CA GLU A 263 -7.14 -17.91 -22.99
C GLU A 263 -6.54 -18.88 -21.97
N ASP A 264 -5.25 -18.79 -21.69
CA ASP A 264 -4.59 -19.53 -20.60
C ASP A 264 -5.02 -19.00 -19.24
N MET A 265 -5.21 -17.70 -19.11
CA MET A 265 -5.80 -17.03 -17.96
C MET A 265 -7.23 -17.52 -17.72
N ILE A 266 -8.05 -17.58 -18.76
CA ILE A 266 -9.41 -18.09 -18.70
C ILE A 266 -9.43 -19.61 -18.45
N LYS A 267 -8.48 -20.38 -19.00
CA LYS A 267 -8.36 -21.82 -18.75
C LYS A 267 -7.95 -22.10 -17.31
N SER A 268 -7.06 -21.33 -16.70
CA SER A 268 -6.73 -21.46 -15.29
C SER A 268 -7.93 -21.13 -14.40
N TYR A 269 -8.69 -20.11 -14.75
CA TYR A 269 -9.94 -19.78 -14.08
C TYR A 269 -11.07 -20.81 -14.26
N VAL A 270 -11.12 -21.46 -15.41
CA VAL A 270 -12.18 -22.46 -15.73
C VAL A 270 -11.84 -23.85 -15.18
N ASN A 271 -10.54 -24.19 -15.12
CA ASN A 271 -10.12 -25.51 -14.65
C ASN A 271 -9.99 -25.62 -13.11
N ASP A 272 -9.80 -24.51 -12.43
CA ASP A 272 -9.85 -24.49 -10.96
C ASP A 272 -11.27 -24.16 -10.50
N ALA A 273 -12.11 -25.22 -10.45
CA ALA A 273 -13.28 -25.36 -9.57
C ALA A 273 -14.04 -24.06 -9.15
N HIS A 274 -14.03 -23.05 -10.00
CA HIS A 274 -14.76 -21.81 -9.78
C HIS A 274 -16.13 -21.92 -10.47
N ASP A 275 -16.86 -22.95 -10.06
CA ASP A 275 -18.32 -22.91 -10.14
C ASP A 275 -18.79 -21.67 -9.35
N PRO A 276 -19.42 -20.67 -9.98
CA PRO A 276 -19.96 -19.51 -9.30
C PRO A 276 -20.87 -19.89 -8.13
N GLY A 277 -21.59 -21.01 -8.28
CA GLY A 277 -22.33 -21.63 -7.21
C GLY A 277 -21.42 -22.12 -6.07
N ALA A 278 -20.22 -22.62 -6.36
CA ALA A 278 -19.27 -23.08 -5.37
C ALA A 278 -18.55 -21.90 -4.69
N MET A 279 -18.26 -20.78 -5.39
CA MET A 279 -17.71 -19.58 -4.76
C MET A 279 -18.76 -18.86 -3.91
N ARG A 280 -20.00 -18.76 -4.39
CA ARG A 280 -21.11 -18.26 -3.57
C ARG A 280 -21.37 -19.21 -2.38
N ALA A 281 -21.31 -20.50 -2.58
CA ALA A 281 -21.39 -21.49 -1.50
C ALA A 281 -20.15 -21.43 -0.59
N ALA A 282 -18.97 -21.16 -1.11
CA ALA A 282 -17.75 -20.94 -0.29
C ALA A 282 -17.80 -19.62 0.47
N HIS A 283 -18.32 -18.56 -0.12
CA HIS A 283 -18.53 -17.27 0.55
C HIS A 283 -19.65 -17.36 1.58
N VAL A 284 -20.78 -18.00 1.26
CA VAL A 284 -21.84 -18.32 2.22
C VAL A 284 -21.34 -19.36 3.24
N ALA A 285 -20.50 -20.32 2.87
CA ALA A 285 -19.89 -21.27 3.79
C ALA A 285 -18.78 -20.65 4.62
N ALA A 286 -18.04 -19.66 4.11
CA ALA A 286 -17.12 -18.85 4.89
C ALA A 286 -17.87 -17.95 5.88
N ALA A 287 -18.97 -17.33 5.44
CA ALA A 287 -19.86 -16.56 6.31
C ALA A 287 -20.61 -17.43 7.33
N THR A 288 -20.78 -18.76 7.07
CA THR A 288 -21.38 -19.77 7.93
C THR A 288 -20.37 -20.80 8.43
N ALA A 289 -19.07 -20.66 8.08
CA ALA A 289 -18.02 -21.51 8.61
C ALA A 289 -18.04 -21.46 10.13
N SER A 290 -17.86 -22.61 10.75
CA SER A 290 -17.64 -22.69 12.18
C SER A 290 -16.57 -21.68 12.56
N PRO A 291 -16.76 -20.93 13.65
CA PRO A 291 -15.78 -19.97 14.10
C PRO A 291 -14.42 -20.66 14.17
N VAL A 292 -13.38 -20.00 13.62
CA VAL A 292 -12.00 -20.50 13.75
C VAL A 292 -11.76 -20.73 15.24
N ASP A 293 -11.31 -21.94 15.58
CA ASP A 293 -11.11 -22.32 16.98
C ASP A 293 -10.15 -21.33 17.66
N GLN A 294 -10.49 -20.92 18.86
CA GLN A 294 -9.64 -20.03 19.64
C GLN A 294 -8.33 -20.74 20.00
N ASN A 295 -7.24 -20.01 19.95
CA ASN A 295 -5.95 -20.45 20.45
C ASN A 295 -6.02 -20.53 22.00
N THR A 296 -6.02 -21.74 22.54
CA THR A 296 -6.14 -21.95 23.98
C THR A 296 -4.96 -21.37 24.77
N ALA A 297 -3.74 -21.38 24.20
CA ALA A 297 -2.58 -20.76 24.84
C ALA A 297 -2.76 -19.25 24.97
N PHE A 298 -3.42 -18.61 24.01
CA PHE A 298 -3.75 -17.19 24.06
C PHE A 298 -4.87 -16.92 25.08
N THR A 299 -5.99 -17.64 25.02
CA THR A 299 -7.14 -17.39 25.90
C THR A 299 -6.89 -17.73 27.37
N ASP A 300 -5.94 -18.65 27.66
CA ASP A 300 -5.48 -18.91 29.03
C ASP A 300 -4.72 -17.71 29.62
N MET A 301 -4.01 -16.93 28.78
CA MET A 301 -3.28 -15.74 29.23
C MET A 301 -4.15 -14.47 29.18
N PHE A 302 -5.10 -14.41 28.27
CA PHE A 302 -5.99 -13.27 28.02
C PHE A 302 -7.46 -13.75 28.03
N PRO A 303 -8.10 -13.87 29.23
CA PRO A 303 -9.38 -14.55 29.36
C PRO A 303 -10.61 -13.79 28.84
N GLY A 304 -10.42 -12.71 28.11
CA GLY A 304 -11.49 -11.96 27.43
C GLY A 304 -11.49 -10.46 27.75
N THR A 305 -12.39 -9.76 27.11
CA THR A 305 -12.59 -8.32 27.24
C THR A 305 -13.91 -8.07 27.94
N GLY A 306 -13.88 -7.79 29.26
CA GLY A 306 -15.05 -7.37 30.00
C GLY A 306 -16.24 -8.35 30.04
N GLY A 307 -16.04 -9.65 29.73
CA GLY A 307 -17.11 -10.67 29.75
C GLY A 307 -18.05 -10.64 28.54
N VAL A 308 -17.67 -9.93 27.45
CA VAL A 308 -18.42 -9.90 26.18
C VAL A 308 -18.00 -11.12 25.34
N ASP A 309 -19.00 -11.90 24.89
CA ASP A 309 -18.76 -12.97 23.89
C ASP A 309 -18.67 -12.33 22.49
N ILE A 310 -17.43 -12.21 21.99
CA ILE A 310 -17.15 -11.61 20.70
C ILE A 310 -17.24 -12.67 19.62
N THR A 311 -18.28 -12.59 18.83
CA THR A 311 -18.51 -13.45 17.67
C THR A 311 -18.32 -12.65 16.37
N ARG A 312 -18.12 -13.34 15.24
CA ARG A 312 -18.04 -12.68 13.93
C ARG A 312 -19.29 -11.83 13.63
N ALA A 313 -20.47 -12.27 14.09
CA ALA A 313 -21.74 -11.59 13.82
C ALA A 313 -21.88 -10.22 14.52
N ASN A 314 -21.16 -10.00 15.62
CA ASN A 314 -21.16 -8.74 16.36
C ASN A 314 -19.83 -7.97 16.26
N LEU A 315 -18.93 -8.41 15.40
CA LEU A 315 -17.64 -7.79 15.16
C LEU A 315 -17.81 -6.55 14.25
N GLN A 316 -17.21 -5.45 14.64
CA GLN A 316 -17.07 -4.31 13.74
C GLN A 316 -15.99 -4.63 12.70
N THR A 317 -16.40 -4.87 11.46
CA THR A 317 -15.52 -5.09 10.30
C THR A 317 -15.17 -3.77 9.64
N LEU A 318 -14.18 -3.78 8.76
CA LEU A 318 -13.85 -2.64 7.92
C LEU A 318 -14.51 -2.78 6.52
N PRO A 319 -14.86 -1.66 5.87
CA PRO A 319 -15.32 -1.67 4.49
C PRO A 319 -14.30 -2.33 3.56
N SER A 320 -14.79 -2.95 2.49
CA SER A 320 -13.90 -3.51 1.47
C SER A 320 -13.03 -2.43 0.82
N GLU A 321 -11.75 -2.72 0.59
CA GLU A 321 -10.83 -1.83 -0.14
C GLU A 321 -11.36 -1.47 -1.54
N TRP A 322 -12.18 -2.33 -2.14
CA TRP A 322 -12.80 -2.09 -3.44
C TRP A 322 -13.85 -0.97 -3.43
N LEU A 323 -14.31 -0.57 -2.25
CA LEU A 323 -15.23 0.56 -2.07
C LEU A 323 -14.51 1.88 -1.83
N ASP A 324 -13.20 1.84 -1.66
CA ASP A 324 -12.41 3.00 -1.25
C ASP A 324 -11.95 3.88 -2.43
N HIS A 325 -12.41 3.60 -3.64
CA HIS A 325 -12.04 4.37 -4.82
C HIS A 325 -12.38 5.86 -4.70
N VAL A 326 -11.37 6.70 -4.85
CA VAL A 326 -11.47 8.15 -5.00
C VAL A 326 -10.76 8.52 -6.30
N PRO A 327 -11.51 8.89 -7.36
CA PRO A 327 -10.94 9.13 -8.68
C PRO A 327 -10.07 10.39 -8.72
N ALA A 328 -9.13 10.41 -9.66
CA ALA A 328 -8.39 11.62 -9.97
C ALA A 328 -9.34 12.68 -10.56
N ARG A 329 -9.36 13.86 -9.96
CA ARG A 329 -10.09 15.04 -10.44
C ARG A 329 -9.10 16.18 -10.55
N PRO A 330 -8.64 16.55 -11.75
CA PRO A 330 -7.73 17.67 -11.91
C PRO A 330 -8.38 18.96 -11.39
N ASN A 331 -8.03 19.37 -10.20
CA ASN A 331 -8.41 20.64 -9.61
C ASN A 331 -7.37 21.10 -8.60
N ASP A 332 -7.38 22.37 -8.26
CA ASP A 332 -6.36 23.01 -7.42
C ASP A 332 -6.39 22.54 -5.95
N THR A 333 -7.40 21.77 -5.54
CA THR A 333 -7.57 21.35 -4.14
C THR A 333 -7.42 19.85 -3.92
N GLN A 334 -7.54 19.01 -4.95
CA GLN A 334 -7.41 17.57 -4.79
C GLN A 334 -5.94 17.13 -4.83
N HIS A 335 -5.30 17.04 -3.67
CA HIS A 335 -3.93 16.53 -3.55
C HIS A 335 -3.88 15.00 -3.43
N PHE A 336 -4.94 14.35 -2.98
CA PHE A 336 -4.93 12.92 -2.68
C PHE A 336 -6.02 12.17 -3.45
N LEU A 337 -5.63 11.01 -3.92
CA LEU A 337 -6.45 10.04 -4.63
C LEU A 337 -6.01 8.65 -4.21
N THR A 338 -6.88 7.66 -4.37
CA THR A 338 -6.56 6.29 -4.00
C THR A 338 -5.58 5.65 -4.97
N SER A 339 -4.73 4.76 -4.47
CA SER A 339 -3.63 4.12 -5.23
C SER A 339 -4.11 3.27 -6.38
N ASP A 340 -5.38 2.86 -6.39
CA ASP A 340 -5.97 2.12 -7.49
C ASP A 340 -6.04 2.92 -8.80
N ASN A 341 -5.98 4.24 -8.74
CA ASN A 341 -5.77 5.07 -9.92
C ASN A 341 -4.40 4.85 -10.58
N CYS A 342 -3.39 4.47 -9.80
CA CYS A 342 -2.03 4.19 -10.28
C CYS A 342 -1.88 2.76 -10.80
N LEU A 343 -2.81 1.88 -10.43
CA LEU A 343 -2.76 0.44 -10.63
C LEU A 343 -2.55 0.03 -12.09
N GLY A 344 -3.19 0.72 -13.02
CA GLY A 344 -3.12 0.42 -14.44
C GLY A 344 -1.71 0.47 -15.04
N CYS A 345 -0.83 1.32 -14.48
CA CYS A 345 0.55 1.46 -14.92
C CYS A 345 1.57 0.89 -13.92
N HIS A 346 1.27 0.97 -12.62
CA HIS A 346 2.19 0.60 -11.53
C HIS A 346 1.78 -0.68 -10.77
N GLY A 347 0.83 -1.45 -11.31
CA GLY A 347 0.31 -2.66 -10.66
C GLY A 347 0.95 -3.98 -11.12
N GLY A 348 1.86 -3.95 -12.08
CA GLY A 348 2.41 -5.17 -12.69
C GLY A 348 1.44 -5.85 -13.65
N LEU A 349 1.92 -6.80 -14.45
CA LEU A 349 1.12 -7.57 -15.39
C LEU A 349 1.53 -9.04 -15.37
N GLY A 350 0.75 -9.88 -14.74
CA GLY A 350 1.08 -11.27 -14.45
C GLY A 350 1.15 -12.25 -15.59
N GLY A 351 1.06 -11.84 -16.85
CA GLY A 351 1.04 -12.79 -17.95
C GLY A 351 1.41 -12.25 -19.31
N ALA A 352 1.80 -10.98 -19.40
CA ALA A 352 2.23 -10.42 -20.68
C ALA A 352 3.53 -11.12 -21.13
N PRO A 353 3.56 -11.83 -22.26
CA PRO A 353 4.77 -12.48 -22.77
C PRO A 353 5.82 -11.46 -23.20
N SER A 354 5.49 -10.20 -23.16
CA SER A 354 6.29 -9.13 -23.73
C SER A 354 6.11 -7.84 -22.96
N GLY A 355 7.17 -7.41 -22.34
CA GLY A 355 7.24 -6.07 -21.80
C GLY A 355 7.27 -6.00 -20.30
N VAL A 356 7.03 -4.84 -19.86
CA VAL A 356 7.19 -4.42 -18.50
C VAL A 356 6.14 -5.07 -17.63
N THR A 357 6.54 -6.10 -16.98
CA THR A 357 5.59 -6.83 -16.14
C THR A 357 5.70 -6.45 -14.68
N MET A 358 6.91 -6.03 -14.23
CA MET A 358 7.23 -5.89 -12.80
C MET A 358 6.72 -7.12 -12.00
N PHE A 359 6.76 -8.28 -12.65
CA PHE A 359 6.27 -9.54 -12.16
C PHE A 359 7.28 -10.65 -12.48
N ILE A 360 7.78 -11.29 -11.42
CA ILE A 360 8.75 -12.38 -11.55
C ILE A 360 7.95 -13.68 -11.65
N LYS A 361 7.83 -14.24 -12.85
CA LYS A 361 7.08 -15.47 -13.09
C LYS A 361 7.78 -16.65 -12.44
N ASN A 362 7.03 -17.49 -11.71
CA ASN A 362 7.53 -18.68 -10.99
C ASN A 362 6.75 -19.97 -11.28
N GLY A 363 5.96 -20.01 -12.33
CA GLY A 363 5.19 -21.19 -12.74
C GLY A 363 4.59 -21.03 -14.12
N PRO A 364 3.97 -22.09 -14.65
CA PRO A 364 3.36 -22.08 -15.98
C PRO A 364 2.06 -21.28 -16.07
N GLU A 365 1.35 -21.12 -14.95
CA GLU A 365 0.01 -20.53 -14.92
C GLU A 365 0.06 -19.02 -14.76
N TYR A 366 -1.07 -18.37 -15.07
CA TYR A 366 -1.23 -16.93 -14.87
C TYR A 366 -1.37 -16.64 -13.37
N GLY A 367 -0.66 -15.62 -12.90
CA GLY A 367 -0.64 -15.29 -11.47
C GLY A 367 0.39 -16.10 -10.66
N GLU A 368 0.98 -17.17 -11.22
CA GLU A 368 2.08 -17.88 -10.55
C GLU A 368 3.39 -17.11 -10.66
N GLY A 369 3.68 -16.33 -9.62
CA GLY A 369 4.88 -15.52 -9.53
C GLY A 369 4.81 -14.47 -8.43
N PHE A 370 5.70 -13.52 -8.49
CA PHE A 370 5.85 -12.48 -7.49
C PHE A 370 5.59 -11.11 -8.12
N ASN A 371 4.57 -10.42 -7.66
CA ASN A 371 4.31 -9.05 -8.06
C ASN A 371 5.22 -8.10 -7.29
N ILE A 372 6.25 -7.60 -7.96
CA ILE A 372 7.22 -6.65 -7.41
C ILE A 372 6.96 -5.21 -7.86
N SER A 373 5.78 -4.94 -8.42
CA SER A 373 5.38 -3.59 -8.78
C SER A 373 5.18 -2.71 -7.55
N GLU A 374 5.20 -1.42 -7.76
CA GLU A 374 5.01 -0.43 -6.71
C GLU A 374 3.71 -0.69 -5.93
N TYR A 375 2.60 -0.88 -6.62
CA TYR A 375 1.31 -1.17 -5.99
C TYR A 375 1.27 -2.57 -5.36
N GLY A 376 1.78 -3.58 -6.07
CA GLY A 376 1.69 -4.99 -5.63
C GLY A 376 2.39 -5.25 -4.30
N GLU A 377 3.55 -4.63 -4.07
CA GLU A 377 4.29 -4.75 -2.81
C GLU A 377 3.78 -3.80 -1.73
N TRP A 378 3.52 -2.52 -2.10
CA TRP A 378 2.99 -1.53 -1.16
C TRP A 378 1.70 -2.01 -0.50
N ARG A 379 0.78 -2.60 -1.24
CA ARG A 379 -0.53 -3.05 -0.78
C ARG A 379 -0.47 -3.98 0.44
N TRP A 380 0.56 -4.83 0.54
CA TRP A 380 0.79 -5.74 1.65
C TRP A 380 1.94 -5.28 2.58
N SER A 381 2.39 -4.06 2.43
CA SER A 381 3.34 -3.47 3.35
C SER A 381 2.66 -2.93 4.62
N PRO A 382 3.38 -2.82 5.74
CA PRO A 382 2.84 -2.17 6.94
C PRO A 382 2.35 -0.74 6.70
N MET A 383 2.91 -0.02 5.75
CA MET A 383 2.48 1.34 5.40
C MET A 383 1.16 1.34 4.63
N GLY A 384 1.01 0.49 3.63
CA GLY A 384 -0.24 0.33 2.90
C GLY A 384 -1.40 -0.18 3.77
N LEU A 385 -1.07 -0.96 4.80
CA LEU A 385 -2.03 -1.53 5.75
C LEU A 385 -2.34 -0.61 6.95
N ALA A 386 -1.62 0.52 7.11
CA ALA A 386 -1.69 1.37 8.31
C ALA A 386 -3.09 1.94 8.58
N GLY A 387 -3.87 2.24 7.54
CA GLY A 387 -5.25 2.73 7.68
C GLY A 387 -6.26 1.66 8.11
N ARG A 388 -5.83 0.38 8.18
CA ARG A 388 -6.63 -0.77 8.60
C ARG A 388 -6.04 -1.50 9.79
N ASP A 389 -4.99 -0.97 10.42
CA ASP A 389 -4.27 -1.60 11.52
C ASP A 389 -5.14 -1.74 12.78
N PRO A 390 -5.51 -2.98 13.18
CA PRO A 390 -6.35 -3.22 14.37
C PRO A 390 -5.65 -2.86 15.67
N ILE A 391 -4.31 -2.85 15.68
CA ILE A 391 -3.50 -2.49 16.85
C ILE A 391 -3.60 -0.98 17.08
N PHE A 392 -3.47 -0.20 16.02
CA PHE A 392 -3.60 1.26 16.07
C PHE A 392 -4.96 1.70 16.62
N TYR A 393 -6.05 1.14 16.10
CA TYR A 393 -7.39 1.54 16.56
C TYR A 393 -7.68 1.12 18.00
N ALA A 394 -7.19 -0.04 18.44
CA ALA A 394 -7.30 -0.45 19.84
C ALA A 394 -6.45 0.44 20.78
N GLN A 395 -5.27 0.90 20.31
CA GLN A 395 -4.46 1.90 21.03
C GLN A 395 -5.23 3.21 21.16
N LEU A 396 -5.83 3.69 20.07
CA LEU A 396 -6.59 4.95 20.07
C LEU A 396 -7.77 4.92 21.04
N GLU A 397 -8.53 3.84 21.08
CA GLU A 397 -9.61 3.64 22.07
C GLU A 397 -9.09 3.64 23.51
N SER A 398 -7.91 3.05 23.74
CA SER A 398 -7.28 3.05 25.06
C SER A 398 -6.83 4.45 25.46
N GLU A 399 -6.27 5.23 24.53
CA GLU A 399 -5.91 6.64 24.80
C GLU A 399 -7.15 7.46 25.18
N PHE A 400 -8.26 7.29 24.47
CA PHE A 400 -9.52 8.00 24.80
C PHE A 400 -10.05 7.61 26.20
N ALA A 401 -10.00 6.33 26.53
CA ALA A 401 -10.42 5.86 27.85
C ALA A 401 -9.52 6.41 28.99
N LEU A 402 -8.22 6.53 28.74
CA LEU A 402 -7.26 7.12 29.72
C LEU A 402 -7.45 8.63 29.86
N LEU A 403 -7.67 9.36 28.77
CA LEU A 403 -7.98 10.79 28.80
C LEU A 403 -9.27 11.06 29.57
N GLU A 404 -10.30 10.26 29.37
CA GLU A 404 -11.56 10.36 30.13
C GLU A 404 -11.32 10.10 31.62
N ALA A 405 -10.55 9.05 31.96
CA ALA A 405 -10.19 8.72 33.35
C ALA A 405 -9.32 9.79 34.01
N ALA A 406 -8.51 10.53 33.26
CA ALA A 406 -7.71 11.66 33.73
C ALA A 406 -8.54 12.94 33.87
N GLY A 407 -9.79 12.98 33.41
CA GLY A 407 -10.67 14.15 33.43
C GLY A 407 -10.38 15.19 32.34
N VAL A 408 -9.73 14.79 31.27
CA VAL A 408 -9.42 15.61 30.07
C VAL A 408 -9.94 14.93 28.79
N GLY A 409 -11.08 14.24 28.89
CA GLY A 409 -11.69 13.49 27.78
C GLY A 409 -12.04 14.37 26.57
N GLU A 410 -12.21 15.68 26.76
CA GLU A 410 -12.40 16.63 25.68
C GLU A 410 -11.20 16.72 24.70
N LEU A 411 -10.03 16.22 25.07
CA LEU A 411 -8.86 16.15 24.21
C LEU A 411 -8.87 14.96 23.24
N SER A 412 -9.79 14.01 23.40
CA SER A 412 -9.81 12.78 22.60
C SER A 412 -9.93 13.05 21.11
N GLU A 413 -10.80 13.97 20.68
CA GLU A 413 -10.93 14.34 19.28
C GLU A 413 -9.66 15.00 18.73
N ASN A 414 -9.02 15.87 19.51
CA ASN A 414 -7.78 16.55 19.13
C ASN A 414 -6.63 15.55 18.97
N LEU A 415 -6.49 14.62 19.90
CA LEU A 415 -5.47 13.57 19.84
C LEU A 415 -5.72 12.62 18.67
N GLY A 416 -6.96 12.19 18.46
CA GLY A 416 -7.35 11.30 17.37
C GLY A 416 -7.04 11.90 15.99
N THR A 417 -7.36 13.17 15.78
CA THR A 417 -7.02 13.90 14.54
C THR A 417 -5.51 13.97 14.34
N THR A 418 -4.74 14.18 15.42
CA THR A 418 -3.27 14.18 15.37
C THR A 418 -2.73 12.80 14.95
N CYS A 419 -3.28 11.70 15.47
CA CYS A 419 -2.90 10.34 15.08
C CYS A 419 -3.22 10.05 13.62
N LEU A 420 -4.38 10.50 13.13
CA LEU A 420 -4.78 10.33 11.73
C LEU A 420 -3.92 11.14 10.74
N SER A 421 -3.15 12.13 11.18
CA SER A 421 -2.18 12.82 10.32
C SER A 421 -1.11 11.87 9.73
N CYS A 422 -0.92 10.68 10.34
CA CYS A 422 -0.06 9.60 9.83
C CYS A 422 -0.89 8.37 9.42
N HIS A 423 -1.76 7.84 10.31
CA HIS A 423 -2.47 6.59 10.07
C HIS A 423 -3.67 6.70 9.11
N GLY A 424 -4.17 7.90 8.83
CA GLY A 424 -5.19 8.21 7.83
C GLY A 424 -4.81 9.47 7.04
N ALA A 425 -3.53 9.62 6.72
CA ALA A 425 -2.91 10.86 6.26
C ALA A 425 -3.63 11.51 5.08
N MET A 426 -4.01 10.75 4.07
CA MET A 426 -4.69 11.30 2.90
C MET A 426 -6.06 11.89 3.26
N GLY A 427 -6.88 11.13 3.99
CA GLY A 427 -8.23 11.58 4.36
C GLY A 427 -8.20 12.80 5.27
N GLN A 428 -7.32 12.79 6.28
CA GLN A 428 -7.19 13.91 7.20
C GLN A 428 -6.67 15.17 6.50
N ARG A 429 -5.61 15.03 5.71
CA ARG A 429 -5.01 16.19 5.00
C ARG A 429 -5.94 16.74 3.91
N GLN A 430 -6.63 15.89 3.14
CA GLN A 430 -7.57 16.35 2.13
C GLN A 430 -8.75 17.11 2.77
N LEU A 431 -9.24 16.60 3.91
CA LEU A 431 -10.26 17.32 4.68
C LEU A 431 -9.81 18.73 5.10
N GLU A 432 -8.58 18.88 5.57
CA GLU A 432 -8.00 20.16 5.96
C GLU A 432 -7.91 21.14 4.77
N ILE A 433 -7.42 20.64 3.63
CA ILE A 433 -7.28 21.39 2.38
C ILE A 433 -8.66 21.89 1.89
N ASP A 434 -9.64 21.00 1.81
CA ASP A 434 -10.97 21.31 1.29
C ASP A 434 -11.75 22.25 2.23
N ALA A 435 -11.63 22.06 3.54
CA ALA A 435 -12.21 22.96 4.53
C ALA A 435 -11.68 24.39 4.40
N HIS A 436 -10.38 24.53 4.14
CA HIS A 436 -9.75 25.83 3.93
C HIS A 436 -10.14 26.47 2.59
N ALA A 437 -10.09 25.67 1.51
CA ALA A 437 -10.36 26.16 0.15
C ALA A 437 -11.84 26.56 -0.04
N ASN A 438 -12.77 25.89 0.62
CA ASN A 438 -14.20 26.14 0.49
C ASN A 438 -14.96 26.11 1.83
N PRO A 439 -14.93 27.19 2.60
CA PRO A 439 -15.66 27.29 3.87
C PRO A 439 -17.18 27.08 3.76
N ASP A 440 -17.75 27.30 2.56
CA ASP A 440 -19.19 27.11 2.31
C ASP A 440 -19.61 25.63 2.30
N LEU A 441 -18.67 24.69 2.21
CA LEU A 441 -18.95 23.26 2.37
C LEU A 441 -19.36 22.89 3.80
N GLY A 442 -19.16 23.79 4.77
CA GLY A 442 -19.46 23.53 6.17
C GLY A 442 -18.56 22.46 6.81
N LEU A 443 -17.43 22.15 6.17
CA LEU A 443 -16.42 21.26 6.70
C LEU A 443 -15.64 21.99 7.79
N ASP A 444 -15.26 21.26 8.81
CA ASP A 444 -14.36 21.70 9.85
C ASP A 444 -13.18 20.75 9.92
N GLY A 445 -12.01 21.20 9.45
CA GLY A 445 -10.76 20.42 9.48
C GLY A 445 -10.32 20.02 10.89
N ASN A 446 -10.99 20.52 11.93
CA ASN A 446 -10.78 20.11 13.31
C ASN A 446 -11.64 18.88 13.71
N THR A 447 -12.50 18.38 12.83
CA THR A 447 -13.50 17.38 13.16
C THR A 447 -12.99 15.96 12.92
N PHE A 448 -12.12 15.45 13.82
CA PHE A 448 -11.76 14.03 13.88
C PHE A 448 -12.98 13.10 13.80
N LYS A 449 -14.09 13.48 14.42
CA LYS A 449 -15.31 12.68 14.46
C LYS A 449 -15.86 12.38 13.07
N VAL A 450 -15.76 13.32 12.12
CA VAL A 450 -16.16 13.09 10.72
C VAL A 450 -15.25 12.02 10.09
N ALA A 451 -13.94 12.19 10.16
CA ALA A 451 -12.99 11.24 9.60
C ALA A 451 -13.08 9.85 10.26
N TYR A 452 -13.18 9.79 11.60
CA TYR A 452 -13.29 8.53 12.33
C TYR A 452 -14.59 7.77 12.03
N THR A 453 -15.73 8.46 11.98
CA THR A 453 -17.00 7.84 11.60
C THR A 453 -16.93 7.26 10.19
N LEU A 454 -16.37 8.03 9.25
CA LEU A 454 -16.26 7.61 7.86
C LEU A 454 -15.31 6.43 7.66
N LEU A 455 -14.37 6.21 8.59
CA LEU A 455 -13.47 5.04 8.56
C LEU A 455 -14.20 3.72 8.77
N HIS A 456 -15.30 3.71 9.51
CA HIS A 456 -15.95 2.48 9.97
C HIS A 456 -17.35 2.27 9.40
N ASP A 457 -17.99 3.30 8.86
CA ASP A 457 -19.37 3.24 8.39
C ASP A 457 -19.43 3.23 6.85
N PRO A 458 -19.54 2.04 6.22
CA PRO A 458 -19.78 1.98 4.79
C PRO A 458 -21.18 2.53 4.49
N LEU A 459 -21.28 3.41 3.51
CA LEU A 459 -22.58 3.81 3.00
C LEU A 459 -23.21 2.71 2.16
N THR A 460 -24.51 2.48 2.33
CA THR A 460 -25.30 1.77 1.34
C THR A 460 -25.43 2.61 0.05
N THR A 461 -25.71 1.96 -1.08
CA THR A 461 -25.91 2.67 -2.34
C THR A 461 -27.00 3.76 -2.23
N ALA A 462 -28.10 3.48 -1.53
CA ALA A 462 -29.16 4.45 -1.33
C ALA A 462 -28.72 5.67 -0.49
N GLU A 463 -27.87 5.46 0.50
CA GLU A 463 -27.30 6.57 1.30
C GLU A 463 -26.30 7.38 0.48
N LYS A 464 -25.51 6.77 -0.38
CA LYS A 464 -24.62 7.44 -1.33
C LYS A 464 -25.42 8.31 -2.29
N ASP A 465 -26.45 7.75 -2.94
CA ASP A 465 -27.32 8.48 -3.85
C ASP A 465 -27.98 9.68 -3.18
N GLN A 466 -28.42 9.51 -1.93
CA GLN A 466 -28.97 10.61 -1.14
C GLN A 466 -27.90 11.67 -0.85
N GLN A 467 -26.69 11.27 -0.49
CA GLN A 467 -25.60 12.22 -0.21
C GLN A 467 -25.12 12.94 -1.47
N ILE A 468 -25.08 12.26 -2.62
CA ILE A 468 -24.81 12.90 -3.91
C ILE A 468 -25.88 13.97 -4.17
N ALA A 469 -27.17 13.62 -3.99
CA ALA A 469 -28.27 14.54 -4.18
C ALA A 469 -28.22 15.75 -3.22
N ASP A 470 -27.75 15.53 -1.99
CA ASP A 470 -27.62 16.54 -0.95
C ASP A 470 -26.29 17.31 -1.01
N GLY A 471 -25.35 16.93 -1.88
CA GLY A 471 -24.03 17.53 -1.99
C GLY A 471 -23.10 17.17 -0.82
N THR A 472 -23.40 16.12 -0.05
CA THR A 472 -22.61 15.68 1.12
C THR A 472 -21.76 14.45 0.85
N TYR A 473 -21.84 13.86 -0.33
CA TYR A 473 -21.07 12.67 -0.72
C TYR A 473 -19.55 12.82 -0.55
N PRO A 474 -18.93 13.98 -0.84
CA PRO A 474 -17.49 14.16 -0.67
C PRO A 474 -16.97 13.80 0.72
N TYR A 475 -17.79 13.87 1.76
CA TYR A 475 -17.37 13.53 3.13
C TYR A 475 -16.94 12.08 3.28
N HIS A 476 -17.54 11.14 2.53
CA HIS A 476 -17.16 9.73 2.56
C HIS A 476 -15.81 9.46 1.90
N GLU A 477 -15.40 10.29 0.97
CA GLU A 477 -14.11 10.15 0.30
C GLU A 477 -12.94 10.32 1.28
N TYR A 478 -13.11 11.15 2.32
CA TYR A 478 -12.08 11.28 3.37
C TYR A 478 -11.88 9.98 4.14
N GLY A 479 -12.95 9.22 4.40
CA GLY A 479 -12.86 7.89 4.99
C GLY A 479 -12.19 6.88 4.05
N ASN A 480 -12.54 6.90 2.77
CA ASN A 480 -11.94 6.06 1.73
C ASN A 480 -10.44 6.32 1.64
N LEU A 481 -10.03 7.58 1.54
CA LEU A 481 -8.64 8.00 1.51
C LEU A 481 -7.89 7.59 2.79
N ALA A 482 -8.53 7.73 3.97
CA ALA A 482 -7.89 7.42 5.24
C ALA A 482 -7.67 5.90 5.44
N ARG A 483 -8.57 5.05 4.93
CA ARG A 483 -8.41 3.59 5.02
C ARG A 483 -7.27 3.03 4.17
N GLU A 484 -6.82 3.74 3.15
CA GLU A 484 -5.67 3.33 2.34
C GLU A 484 -4.31 3.46 3.05
N GLY A 485 -4.27 4.09 4.22
CA GLY A 485 -3.02 4.26 4.97
C GLY A 485 -2.06 5.27 4.33
N ILE A 486 -0.77 4.93 4.31
CA ILE A 486 0.28 5.75 3.68
C ILE A 486 0.49 5.27 2.26
N SER A 487 -0.08 5.98 1.30
CA SER A 487 -0.14 5.54 -0.10
C SER A 487 0.81 6.30 -1.02
N CYS A 488 0.76 5.96 -2.31
CA CYS A 488 1.53 6.60 -3.37
C CYS A 488 1.41 8.12 -3.32
N ALA A 489 0.17 8.63 -3.24
CA ALA A 489 -0.09 10.07 -3.25
C ALA A 489 0.46 10.80 -2.01
N VAL A 490 0.63 10.14 -0.87
CA VAL A 490 1.28 10.76 0.30
C VAL A 490 2.76 11.00 0.01
N CYS A 491 3.51 9.93 -0.23
CA CYS A 491 4.97 10.01 -0.40
C CYS A 491 5.37 10.87 -1.61
N HIS A 492 4.64 10.74 -2.70
CA HIS A 492 4.95 11.47 -3.93
C HIS A 492 4.45 12.94 -3.94
N HIS A 493 3.72 13.39 -2.89
CA HIS A 493 3.36 14.80 -2.69
C HIS A 493 4.18 15.50 -1.60
N ILE A 494 4.87 14.77 -0.72
CA ILE A 494 5.63 15.40 0.38
C ILE A 494 6.72 16.32 -0.18
N ALA A 495 6.69 17.57 0.28
CA ALA A 495 7.72 18.57 0.01
C ALA A 495 8.55 18.84 1.27
N PRO A 496 9.82 19.31 1.12
CA PRO A 496 10.68 19.58 2.27
C PRO A 496 10.07 20.68 3.16
N PRO A 497 10.31 20.61 4.48
CA PRO A 497 9.86 21.65 5.39
C PRO A 497 10.61 22.96 5.14
N GLU A 498 9.91 24.07 5.30
CA GLU A 498 10.46 25.41 5.17
C GLU A 498 10.54 26.12 6.53
N GLN A 499 11.47 27.04 6.61
CA GLN A 499 11.59 27.88 7.78
C GLN A 499 10.50 28.95 7.79
N ALA A 500 9.70 28.98 8.84
CA ALA A 500 8.64 29.98 8.96
C ALA A 500 9.21 31.40 9.23
N ALA A 501 8.47 32.41 8.83
CA ALA A 501 8.86 33.80 9.01
C ALA A 501 9.04 34.17 10.51
N GLY A 502 10.17 34.77 10.83
CA GLY A 502 10.48 35.21 12.21
C GLY A 502 11.17 34.15 13.07
N GLN A 503 11.36 32.95 12.59
CA GLN A 503 12.19 31.95 13.26
C GLN A 503 13.70 32.33 13.16
N PRO A 504 14.55 31.80 14.06
CA PRO A 504 16.00 31.87 13.91
C PRO A 504 16.47 31.27 12.60
N ASP A 505 17.63 31.63 12.11
CA ASP A 505 18.27 31.03 10.93
C ASP A 505 18.78 29.63 11.32
N TYR A 506 17.97 28.61 11.06
CA TYR A 506 18.24 27.20 11.35
C TYR A 506 19.02 26.54 10.22
N ASN A 507 19.89 25.58 10.54
CA ASN A 507 20.43 24.66 9.54
C ASN A 507 19.32 23.70 9.02
N LYS A 508 19.61 22.87 8.01
CA LYS A 508 18.62 21.97 7.40
C LYS A 508 17.97 21.04 8.45
N LEU A 509 18.77 20.38 9.28
CA LEU A 509 18.26 19.45 10.31
C LEU A 509 17.43 20.17 11.37
N ASP A 510 17.90 21.33 11.87
CA ASP A 510 17.13 22.10 12.85
C ASP A 510 15.81 22.62 12.25
N THR A 511 15.80 23.04 10.97
CA THR A 511 14.58 23.43 10.25
C THR A 511 13.57 22.27 10.22
N TYR A 512 14.05 21.08 9.88
CA TYR A 512 13.21 19.87 9.90
C TYR A 512 12.67 19.54 11.31
N LEU A 513 13.53 19.53 12.33
CA LEU A 513 13.13 19.23 13.71
C LEU A 513 12.11 20.22 14.27
N MET A 514 12.17 21.46 13.83
CA MET A 514 11.26 22.50 14.28
C MET A 514 9.96 22.56 13.47
N ASN A 515 9.93 22.12 12.21
CA ASN A 515 8.81 22.38 11.30
C ASN A 515 8.31 21.16 10.50
N GLY A 516 8.95 19.99 10.59
CA GLY A 516 8.67 18.84 9.73
C GLY A 516 8.43 17.53 10.46
N THR A 517 8.11 17.54 11.76
CA THR A 517 7.89 16.32 12.58
C THR A 517 6.40 16.09 12.87
N THR A 518 6.06 14.91 13.38
CA THR A 518 4.71 14.57 13.90
C THR A 518 3.61 14.69 12.85
N GLY A 519 3.88 14.19 11.62
CA GLY A 519 2.92 14.22 10.51
C GLY A 519 2.67 15.61 9.92
N VAL A 520 3.51 16.59 10.27
CA VAL A 520 3.47 17.93 9.66
C VAL A 520 4.39 17.95 8.47
N PHE A 521 3.82 17.97 7.29
CA PHE A 521 4.53 18.05 6.01
C PHE A 521 3.82 19.01 5.05
N ARG A 522 4.60 19.64 4.20
CA ARG A 522 4.08 20.40 3.07
C ARG A 522 3.78 19.47 1.91
N THR A 523 2.93 19.90 1.01
CA THR A 523 2.64 19.17 -0.23
C THR A 523 3.06 19.99 -1.45
N ASN A 524 3.49 19.29 -2.49
CA ASN A 524 3.62 19.85 -3.82
C ASN A 524 2.24 20.25 -4.38
N PRO A 525 2.16 21.03 -5.48
CA PRO A 525 0.89 21.33 -6.12
C PRO A 525 0.05 20.07 -6.40
N ALA A 526 -1.26 20.20 -6.37
CA ALA A 526 -2.20 19.07 -6.51
C ALA A 526 -2.02 18.28 -7.81
N ASP A 527 -1.59 18.94 -8.88
CA ASP A 527 -1.36 18.35 -10.20
C ASP A 527 0.09 17.87 -10.44
N GLU A 528 0.91 17.81 -9.38
CA GLU A 528 2.32 17.39 -9.47
C GLU A 528 2.60 16.21 -8.51
N LEU A 529 3.26 15.16 -9.02
CA LEU A 529 3.83 14.09 -8.20
C LEU A 529 5.34 14.00 -8.42
N ILE A 530 6.11 14.00 -7.36
CA ILE A 530 7.57 13.89 -7.44
C ILE A 530 8.02 12.44 -7.59
N GLY A 531 9.12 12.25 -8.33
CA GLY A 531 9.75 10.95 -8.52
C GLY A 531 11.27 11.04 -8.60
N PRO A 532 11.98 9.88 -8.52
CA PRO A 532 13.44 9.86 -8.40
C PRO A 532 14.20 10.07 -9.71
N PHE A 533 13.53 10.07 -10.85
CA PHE A 533 14.16 10.06 -12.19
C PHE A 533 14.03 11.40 -12.91
N SER A 534 15.14 11.92 -13.44
CA SER A 534 15.17 13.23 -14.11
C SER A 534 14.70 13.20 -15.57
N ASP A 535 14.58 12.01 -16.16
CA ASP A 535 14.17 11.78 -17.55
C ASP A 535 12.73 11.23 -17.65
N VAL A 536 11.86 11.68 -16.76
CA VAL A 536 10.48 11.23 -16.68
C VAL A 536 9.66 11.61 -17.91
N LEU A 537 8.84 10.67 -18.39
CA LEU A 537 7.85 10.92 -19.44
C LEU A 537 6.57 11.45 -18.79
N GLN A 538 6.30 12.74 -18.93
CA GLN A 538 5.18 13.41 -18.25
C GLN A 538 3.80 13.10 -18.86
N LYS A 539 3.74 13.05 -20.20
CA LYS A 539 2.47 12.98 -20.93
C LYS A 539 1.58 11.79 -20.59
N PRO A 540 2.08 10.57 -20.33
CA PRO A 540 1.21 9.46 -19.97
C PRO A 540 0.37 9.74 -18.73
N MET A 541 0.95 10.26 -17.66
CA MET A 541 0.22 10.61 -16.45
C MET A 541 -0.65 11.84 -16.59
N GLN A 542 -0.16 12.85 -17.35
CA GLN A 542 -0.96 14.03 -17.66
C GLN A 542 -2.23 13.66 -18.41
N ASN A 543 -2.12 12.79 -19.41
CA ASN A 543 -3.27 12.35 -20.20
C ASN A 543 -4.21 11.44 -19.41
N ALA A 544 -3.66 10.56 -18.56
CA ALA A 544 -4.46 9.61 -17.82
C ALA A 544 -5.17 10.21 -16.60
N MET A 545 -4.53 11.15 -15.91
CA MET A 545 -4.98 11.60 -14.60
C MET A 545 -4.92 13.13 -14.41
N GLY A 546 -4.43 13.88 -15.41
CA GLY A 546 -4.17 15.31 -15.25
C GLY A 546 -2.99 15.65 -14.34
N ILE A 547 -2.20 14.66 -13.94
CA ILE A 547 -1.09 14.82 -13.01
C ILE A 547 0.24 14.82 -13.75
N THR A 548 1.10 15.76 -13.41
CA THR A 548 2.43 15.91 -14.00
C THR A 548 3.48 15.26 -13.10
N PRO A 549 4.13 14.17 -13.53
CA PRO A 549 5.26 13.63 -12.78
C PRO A 549 6.47 14.54 -12.92
N MET A 550 7.07 14.89 -11.78
CA MET A 550 8.21 15.76 -11.67
C MET A 550 9.41 15.03 -11.06
N HIS A 551 10.61 15.48 -11.31
CA HIS A 551 11.80 15.00 -10.62
C HIS A 551 12.09 15.86 -9.40
N ASP A 552 12.23 15.20 -8.22
CA ASP A 552 12.77 15.83 -7.04
C ASP A 552 13.59 14.81 -6.23
N ASP A 553 14.84 15.17 -5.92
CA ASP A 553 15.71 14.29 -5.12
C ASP A 553 15.26 14.16 -3.66
N TYR A 554 14.32 14.96 -3.18
CA TYR A 554 13.76 14.83 -1.83
C TYR A 554 13.08 13.48 -1.59
N ILE A 555 12.52 12.87 -2.65
CA ILE A 555 11.96 11.51 -2.58
C ILE A 555 12.99 10.43 -2.17
N LYS A 556 14.29 10.71 -2.34
CA LYS A 556 15.41 9.84 -1.94
C LYS A 556 15.97 10.20 -0.56
N ASP A 557 15.54 11.32 0.03
CA ASP A 557 16.03 11.78 1.31
C ASP A 557 15.30 11.06 2.46
N SER A 558 16.06 10.54 3.41
CA SER A 558 15.50 9.91 4.62
C SER A 558 14.65 10.86 5.46
N GLU A 559 14.85 12.17 5.34
CA GLU A 559 14.06 13.21 6.02
C GLU A 559 12.58 13.14 5.66
N MET A 560 12.25 12.75 4.41
CA MET A 560 10.87 12.53 3.98
C MET A 560 10.16 11.49 4.86
N CYS A 561 10.83 10.36 5.14
CA CYS A 561 10.31 9.32 6.04
C CYS A 561 10.19 9.85 7.49
N GLY A 562 11.13 10.70 7.86
CA GLY A 562 11.18 11.33 9.19
C GLY A 562 9.93 12.11 9.55
N ALA A 563 9.21 12.68 8.58
CA ALA A 563 7.99 13.45 8.81
C ALA A 563 6.94 12.68 9.66
N CYS A 564 6.87 11.36 9.48
CA CYS A 564 6.02 10.45 10.27
C CYS A 564 6.84 9.61 11.27
N HIS A 565 8.16 9.46 11.08
CA HIS A 565 9.03 8.66 11.95
C HIS A 565 9.89 9.49 12.92
N THR A 566 9.44 10.72 13.22
CA THR A 566 9.83 11.54 14.36
C THR A 566 8.58 12.15 14.96
N ILE A 567 8.16 11.66 16.11
CA ILE A 567 6.88 12.03 16.73
C ILE A 567 7.12 12.69 18.08
N ASN A 568 6.67 13.94 18.22
CA ASN A 568 6.75 14.76 19.42
C ASN A 568 5.33 14.98 19.98
N LEU A 569 5.00 14.28 21.08
CA LEU A 569 3.64 14.24 21.63
C LEU A 569 3.54 14.91 23.02
N PRO A 570 2.34 15.39 23.39
CA PRO A 570 2.09 15.97 24.71
C PRO A 570 2.11 14.90 25.79
N ASN A 571 2.52 15.28 27.00
CA ASN A 571 2.40 14.49 28.22
C ASN A 571 1.30 15.10 29.10
N VAL A 572 0.09 14.56 29.01
CA VAL A 572 -1.09 15.13 29.70
C VAL A 572 -1.05 15.00 31.23
N ASP A 573 -0.22 14.10 31.76
CA ASP A 573 0.00 13.91 33.19
C ASP A 573 1.04 14.86 33.79
N ALA A 574 1.82 15.57 32.96
CA ALA A 574 2.92 16.39 33.43
C ALA A 574 2.46 17.80 33.77
N ALA A 575 2.91 18.31 34.91
CA ALA A 575 2.71 19.69 35.24
C ALA A 575 3.47 20.61 34.28
N THR A 576 2.78 21.63 33.75
CA THR A 576 3.34 22.53 32.72
C THR A 576 4.36 23.55 33.26
N ASP A 577 4.47 23.70 34.58
CA ASP A 577 5.39 24.61 35.24
C ASP A 577 6.83 24.06 35.43
N LYS A 578 7.05 22.79 35.06
CA LYS A 578 8.34 22.11 35.18
C LYS A 578 8.65 21.28 33.98
N PRO A 579 9.94 21.20 33.58
CA PRO A 579 10.32 20.23 32.52
C PRO A 579 10.06 18.79 32.97
N LEU A 580 9.88 17.92 31.97
CA LEU A 580 9.83 16.48 32.21
C LEU A 580 11.13 15.98 32.83
N PRO A 581 11.09 14.88 33.61
CA PRO A 581 12.31 14.27 34.15
C PRO A 581 13.36 14.04 33.08
N GLY A 582 14.62 14.38 33.38
CA GLY A 582 15.73 14.26 32.42
C GLY A 582 15.93 15.45 31.50
N PHE A 583 14.99 16.41 31.41
CA PHE A 583 15.15 17.62 30.60
C PHE A 583 15.49 18.85 31.42
N THR A 584 16.34 19.73 30.86
CA THR A 584 16.50 21.10 31.33
C THR A 584 15.35 21.98 30.83
N GLU A 585 15.16 23.16 31.45
CA GLU A 585 14.15 24.14 31.00
C GLU A 585 14.34 24.53 29.52
N GLY A 586 15.61 24.67 29.08
CA GLY A 586 15.93 25.05 27.69
C GLY A 586 15.59 23.95 26.69
N GLU A 587 15.90 22.69 26.98
CA GLU A 587 15.58 21.54 26.11
C GLU A 587 14.07 21.34 26.02
N GLN A 588 13.37 21.43 27.16
CA GLN A 588 11.91 21.31 27.17
C GLN A 588 11.24 22.43 26.35
N ALA A 589 11.76 23.64 26.45
CA ALA A 589 11.24 24.78 25.68
C ALA A 589 11.38 24.56 24.16
N ILE A 590 12.46 23.90 23.73
CA ILE A 590 12.67 23.56 22.31
C ILE A 590 11.60 22.58 21.83
N LEU A 591 11.34 21.48 22.55
CA LEU A 591 10.34 20.48 22.17
C LEU A 591 8.92 21.07 22.15
N ASN A 592 8.59 21.91 23.13
CA ASN A 592 7.32 22.63 23.17
C ASN A 592 7.20 23.63 22.01
N GLN A 593 8.29 24.29 21.61
CA GLN A 593 8.29 25.23 20.50
C GLN A 593 8.09 24.51 19.16
N SER A 594 8.68 23.35 18.96
CA SER A 594 8.41 22.51 17.76
C SER A 594 6.93 22.14 17.65
N ALA A 595 6.32 21.74 18.78
CA ALA A 595 4.88 21.48 18.81
C ALA A 595 4.05 22.74 18.50
N ARG A 596 4.48 23.92 19.00
CA ARG A 596 3.84 25.21 18.68
C ARG A 596 3.98 25.55 17.19
N ASN A 597 5.15 25.36 16.60
CA ASN A 597 5.35 25.58 15.17
C ASN A 597 4.43 24.71 14.29
N ALA A 598 4.16 23.48 14.72
CA ALA A 598 3.20 22.60 14.05
C ALA A 598 1.78 23.18 14.07
N VAL A 599 1.36 23.75 15.20
CA VAL A 599 0.07 24.46 15.32
C VAL A 599 0.05 25.68 14.43
N ASP A 600 1.10 26.52 14.50
CA ASP A 600 1.17 27.76 13.72
C ASP A 600 1.09 27.45 12.21
N PHE A 601 1.83 26.44 11.73
CA PHE A 601 1.75 25.98 10.34
C PHE A 601 0.33 25.53 9.93
N LEU A 602 -0.29 24.65 10.71
CA LEU A 602 -1.61 24.11 10.38
C LEU A 602 -2.70 25.21 10.42
N ASN A 603 -2.55 26.16 11.32
CA ASN A 603 -3.46 27.29 11.44
C ASN A 603 -3.28 28.28 10.28
N GLU A 604 -2.04 28.61 9.93
CA GLU A 604 -1.73 29.55 8.83
C GLU A 604 -2.10 28.94 7.47
N GLU A 605 -1.79 27.68 7.25
CA GLU A 605 -1.98 27.01 5.96
C GLU A 605 -3.42 26.56 5.73
N PHE A 606 -4.10 26.02 6.75
CA PHE A 606 -5.42 25.41 6.62
C PHE A 606 -6.49 25.97 7.57
N GLY A 607 -6.15 26.92 8.41
CA GLY A 607 -7.10 27.50 9.38
C GLY A 607 -7.58 26.51 10.45
N VAL A 608 -6.83 25.41 10.69
CA VAL A 608 -7.23 24.36 11.62
C VAL A 608 -6.52 24.52 12.97
N THR A 609 -7.26 24.23 14.05
CA THR A 609 -6.80 24.50 15.43
C THR A 609 -6.85 23.27 16.33
N TYR A 610 -7.03 22.06 15.78
CA TYR A 610 -7.21 20.86 16.61
C TYR A 610 -6.00 20.53 17.49
N ARG A 611 -4.80 21.00 17.19
CA ARG A 611 -3.61 20.83 18.04
C ARG A 611 -3.44 21.93 19.11
N GLU A 612 -4.18 23.02 19.03
CA GLU A 612 -4.10 24.12 20.01
C GLU A 612 -4.25 23.66 21.47
N PRO A 613 -5.24 22.80 21.83
CA PRO A 613 -5.36 22.31 23.19
C PRO A 613 -4.21 21.43 23.65
N LEU A 614 -3.48 20.80 22.72
CA LEU A 614 -2.39 19.87 23.05
C LEU A 614 -1.10 20.58 23.42
N VAL A 615 -0.81 21.76 22.86
CA VAL A 615 0.44 22.50 23.14
C VAL A 615 0.50 23.18 24.51
N GLN A 616 -0.56 23.08 25.30
CA GLN A 616 -0.51 23.52 26.70
C GLN A 616 0.25 22.54 27.61
N PHE A 617 0.57 21.34 27.15
CA PHE A 617 1.29 20.33 27.92
C PHE A 617 2.79 20.34 27.58
N GLN A 618 3.60 19.69 28.41
CA GLN A 618 4.99 19.41 28.07
C GLN A 618 5.03 18.34 26.97
N HIS A 619 5.95 18.48 26.02
CA HIS A 619 6.10 17.54 24.91
C HIS A 619 7.39 16.73 25.07
N SER A 620 7.34 15.49 24.58
CA SER A 620 8.52 14.62 24.47
C SER A 620 8.46 13.82 23.18
N VAL A 621 9.63 13.42 22.71
CA VAL A 621 9.73 12.55 21.52
C VAL A 621 9.24 11.16 21.88
N GLU A 622 8.18 10.71 21.21
CA GLU A 622 7.62 9.36 21.36
C GLU A 622 8.29 8.38 20.42
N GLN A 623 8.48 8.77 19.17
CA GLN A 623 9.15 7.94 18.18
C GLN A 623 10.36 8.71 17.63
N ALA A 624 11.52 8.05 17.61
CA ALA A 624 12.79 8.68 17.28
C ALA A 624 13.54 7.99 16.12
N THR A 625 12.88 7.14 15.33
CA THR A 625 13.55 6.28 14.35
C THR A 625 14.43 7.05 13.35
N PHE A 626 13.96 8.17 12.84
CA PHE A 626 14.78 9.03 11.97
C PHE A 626 15.95 9.69 12.74
N LEU A 627 15.74 10.11 13.98
CA LEU A 627 16.79 10.69 14.82
C LEU A 627 17.87 9.66 15.15
N GLU A 628 17.47 8.42 15.44
CA GLU A 628 18.36 7.29 15.68
C GLU A 628 19.24 7.02 14.45
N TRP A 629 18.62 7.06 13.23
CA TRP A 629 19.35 6.94 11.97
C TRP A 629 20.31 8.12 11.75
N GLN A 630 19.89 9.35 11.99
CA GLN A 630 20.75 10.53 11.93
C GLN A 630 21.96 10.42 12.86
N ASN A 631 21.77 9.78 14.02
CA ASN A 631 22.82 9.53 15.00
C ASN A 631 23.57 8.20 14.76
N SER A 632 23.52 7.62 13.55
CA SER A 632 24.21 6.40 13.19
C SER A 632 25.30 6.64 12.15
N GLN A 633 26.20 5.67 11.97
CA GLN A 633 27.19 5.70 10.89
C GLN A 633 26.56 5.72 9.48
N PHE A 634 25.29 5.30 9.34
CA PHE A 634 24.61 5.27 8.05
C PHE A 634 24.14 6.67 7.57
N ALA A 635 24.20 7.66 8.41
CA ALA A 635 24.05 9.06 8.02
C ALA A 635 25.38 9.73 7.60
N ASP A 636 26.53 9.07 7.82
CA ASP A 636 27.85 9.61 7.52
C ASP A 636 28.22 9.41 6.04
N ALA A 637 28.78 10.42 5.38
CA ALA A 637 29.05 10.44 3.93
C ALA A 637 29.85 9.26 3.37
N GLY A 638 30.65 8.57 4.20
CA GLY A 638 31.47 7.41 3.76
C GLY A 638 30.75 6.05 3.84
N THR A 639 29.67 5.98 4.60
CA THR A 639 28.89 4.76 4.88
C THR A 639 27.39 4.99 4.69
N ALA A 640 27.02 6.09 4.05
CA ALA A 640 25.65 6.51 3.88
C ALA A 640 24.76 5.42 3.27
N GLN A 641 23.66 5.13 3.96
CA GLN A 641 22.53 4.33 3.49
C GLN A 641 21.25 5.01 3.95
N SER A 642 20.41 5.37 3.01
CA SER A 642 19.12 5.99 3.31
C SER A 642 18.10 4.97 3.85
N CYS A 643 16.97 5.44 4.33
CA CYS A 643 15.81 4.61 4.68
C CYS A 643 15.39 3.77 3.47
N GLN A 644 15.36 4.37 2.29
CA GLN A 644 15.00 3.73 1.03
C GLN A 644 15.99 2.61 0.64
N ASP A 645 17.29 2.77 0.92
CA ASP A 645 18.29 1.74 0.62
C ASP A 645 18.09 0.44 1.42
N CYS A 646 17.54 0.54 2.62
CA CYS A 646 17.30 -0.60 3.50
C CYS A 646 15.86 -1.15 3.37
N HIS A 647 14.84 -0.27 3.28
CA HIS A 647 13.43 -0.65 3.30
C HIS A 647 12.79 -0.77 1.91
N MET A 648 13.46 -0.32 0.85
CA MET A 648 13.03 -0.33 -0.54
C MET A 648 14.12 -0.91 -1.45
N LYS A 649 14.65 -2.08 -1.13
CA LYS A 649 15.81 -2.65 -1.84
C LYS A 649 15.53 -2.92 -3.30
N GLY A 650 16.49 -2.59 -4.16
CA GLY A 650 16.50 -2.92 -5.58
C GLY A 650 16.91 -4.36 -5.91
N SER A 651 16.92 -5.28 -4.94
CA SER A 651 17.21 -6.70 -5.11
C SER A 651 16.00 -7.57 -4.79
N PHE A 652 15.98 -8.80 -5.29
CA PHE A 652 14.93 -9.77 -4.99
C PHE A 652 15.56 -11.13 -4.68
N GLU A 653 15.09 -11.77 -3.62
CA GLU A 653 15.49 -13.15 -3.27
C GLU A 653 14.28 -13.88 -2.67
N THR A 654 14.13 -15.17 -3.03
CA THR A 654 13.17 -16.06 -2.35
C THR A 654 13.84 -16.71 -1.13
N PRO A 655 13.08 -17.03 -0.05
CA PRO A 655 13.65 -17.64 1.17
C PRO A 655 14.44 -18.93 0.93
N ASP A 656 14.08 -19.69 -0.12
CA ASP A 656 14.77 -20.92 -0.51
C ASP A 656 15.99 -20.68 -1.43
N GLY A 657 16.28 -19.42 -1.76
CA GLY A 657 17.40 -19.01 -2.59
C GLY A 657 17.34 -19.44 -4.05
N LYS A 658 16.20 -20.00 -4.51
CA LYS A 658 16.08 -20.45 -5.91
C LYS A 658 16.01 -19.32 -6.91
N ILE A 659 15.42 -18.21 -6.53
CA ILE A 659 15.38 -16.99 -7.32
C ILE A 659 16.16 -15.94 -6.56
N LYS A 660 17.21 -15.43 -7.17
CA LYS A 660 18.01 -14.35 -6.63
C LYS A 660 18.39 -13.38 -7.74
N ILE A 661 18.04 -12.13 -7.54
CA ILE A 661 18.32 -11.02 -8.44
C ILE A 661 19.00 -9.94 -7.63
N ASP A 662 20.27 -9.72 -7.85
CA ASP A 662 21.05 -8.76 -7.04
C ASP A 662 20.71 -7.30 -7.35
N SER A 663 20.25 -7.01 -8.58
CA SER A 663 19.79 -5.68 -8.98
C SER A 663 18.65 -5.81 -9.98
N LEU A 664 17.52 -5.22 -9.64
CA LEU A 664 16.34 -5.18 -10.50
C LEU A 664 16.48 -4.05 -11.49
N THR A 665 16.25 -4.38 -12.76
CA THR A 665 16.04 -3.41 -13.83
C THR A 665 14.62 -3.55 -14.32
N THR A 666 13.89 -2.46 -14.40
CA THR A 666 12.49 -2.48 -14.81
C THR A 666 12.17 -1.40 -15.81
N GLN A 667 11.05 -1.57 -16.49
CA GLN A 667 10.36 -0.54 -17.25
C GLN A 667 8.94 -0.42 -16.70
N ILE A 668 8.40 0.76 -16.62
CA ILE A 668 7.00 0.97 -16.28
C ILE A 668 6.16 0.80 -17.53
N ALA A 669 5.06 0.04 -17.46
CA ALA A 669 4.11 -0.07 -18.55
C ALA A 669 3.51 1.30 -18.87
N THR A 670 3.48 1.65 -20.14
CA THR A 670 2.79 2.86 -20.58
C THR A 670 1.40 2.50 -21.09
N ILE A 671 0.40 3.07 -20.45
CA ILE A 671 -0.92 3.18 -21.07
C ILE A 671 -0.85 4.38 -21.98
N GLN A 672 -0.95 4.15 -23.28
CA GLN A 672 -1.04 5.21 -24.24
C GLN A 672 -2.48 5.54 -24.49
N ASP A 673 -2.86 6.67 -24.03
CA ASP A 673 -4.15 7.19 -24.36
C ASP A 673 -4.08 8.21 -25.49
N THR A 674 -3.89 7.69 -26.67
CA THR A 674 -4.03 8.45 -27.91
C THR A 674 -5.49 8.52 -28.36
N ASN A 675 -6.40 8.02 -27.54
CA ASN A 675 -7.82 8.01 -27.86
C ASN A 675 -8.54 9.26 -27.38
N LEU A 676 -7.86 10.13 -26.63
CA LEU A 676 -8.40 11.44 -26.28
C LEU A 676 -8.18 12.40 -27.45
N PRO A 677 -9.26 12.84 -28.12
CA PRO A 677 -9.16 13.67 -29.31
C PRO A 677 -8.60 15.05 -28.99
N GLU A 678 -8.78 15.51 -27.79
CA GLU A 678 -8.39 16.83 -27.31
C GLU A 678 -6.94 16.86 -26.81
N VAL A 679 -6.27 15.72 -26.75
CA VAL A 679 -4.85 15.71 -26.39
C VAL A 679 -4.06 16.15 -27.64
N PRO A 680 -3.71 17.44 -27.76
CA PRO A 680 -2.95 17.95 -28.91
C PRO A 680 -1.54 17.35 -28.94
N ASN A 681 -1.28 16.40 -28.08
CA ASN A 681 -0.02 15.82 -27.72
C ASN A 681 -0.07 14.30 -27.65
N ALA A 682 -0.77 13.62 -28.54
CA ALA A 682 -0.53 12.20 -28.73
C ALA A 682 0.98 11.99 -28.74
N LEU A 683 1.48 11.14 -27.84
CA LEU A 683 2.92 10.97 -27.66
C LEU A 683 3.57 10.65 -29.02
N PRO A 684 4.53 11.44 -29.49
CA PRO A 684 5.27 11.09 -30.68
C PRO A 684 5.97 9.74 -30.46
N HIS A 685 6.13 8.94 -31.51
CA HIS A 685 6.78 7.62 -31.41
C HIS A 685 8.13 7.64 -30.70
N SER A 686 8.87 8.75 -30.80
CA SER A 686 10.13 8.94 -30.08
C SER A 686 9.99 9.05 -28.56
N GLU A 687 8.81 9.36 -28.04
CA GLU A 687 8.54 9.46 -26.61
C GLU A 687 7.97 8.16 -26.03
N LEU A 688 7.76 7.13 -26.85
CA LEU A 688 7.32 5.80 -26.42
C LEU A 688 8.49 4.87 -26.07
N ASN A 689 9.71 5.33 -26.19
CA ASN A 689 10.88 4.63 -25.67
C ASN A 689 10.87 4.75 -24.15
N VAL A 690 10.19 3.84 -23.48
CA VAL A 690 10.20 3.77 -22.03
C VAL A 690 11.59 3.39 -21.57
N PRO A 691 12.29 4.24 -20.82
CA PRO A 691 13.63 3.93 -20.39
C PRO A 691 13.65 2.78 -19.37
N PHE A 692 14.69 1.98 -19.45
CA PHE A 692 14.99 1.04 -18.37
C PHE A 692 15.46 1.79 -17.13
N ARG A 693 15.02 1.32 -15.96
CA ARG A 693 15.40 1.84 -14.65
C ARG A 693 16.27 0.83 -13.93
N ASP A 694 17.58 1.10 -13.92
CA ASP A 694 18.57 0.21 -13.31
C ASP A 694 18.64 0.33 -11.78
N ASP A 695 18.13 1.43 -11.21
CA ASP A 695 18.05 1.69 -9.77
C ASP A 695 16.60 1.67 -9.29
N TYR A 696 15.87 0.63 -9.67
CA TYR A 696 14.52 0.44 -9.21
C TYR A 696 14.48 0.12 -7.72
N LYS A 697 13.66 0.85 -6.97
CA LYS A 697 13.43 0.64 -5.54
C LYS A 697 12.07 -0.06 -5.35
N ARG A 698 12.11 -1.29 -4.84
CA ARG A 698 10.89 -2.03 -4.49
C ARG A 698 10.11 -1.29 -3.40
N HIS A 699 8.80 -1.30 -3.51
CA HIS A 699 7.91 -0.64 -2.55
C HIS A 699 7.49 -1.59 -1.42
N SER A 700 8.43 -2.40 -0.96
CA SER A 700 8.19 -3.42 0.08
C SER A 700 7.99 -2.82 1.48
N PHE A 701 8.65 -1.72 1.81
CA PHE A 701 8.55 -1.00 3.09
C PHE A 701 8.51 -1.92 4.32
N VAL A 702 9.25 -3.02 4.29
CA VAL A 702 9.20 -4.03 5.32
C VAL A 702 10.02 -3.66 6.55
N GLY A 703 9.57 -4.13 7.69
CA GLY A 703 10.27 -4.11 8.97
C GLY A 703 10.09 -5.46 9.67
N LEU A 704 9.93 -5.48 10.98
CA LEU A 704 9.79 -6.72 11.76
C LEU A 704 8.33 -6.97 12.24
N ASN A 705 7.34 -6.21 11.73
CA ASN A 705 5.95 -6.36 12.16
C ASN A 705 5.20 -7.44 11.35
N ALA A 706 5.74 -8.66 11.34
CA ALA A 706 5.11 -9.81 10.70
C ALA A 706 3.74 -10.16 11.31
N PHE A 707 3.49 -9.79 12.57
CA PHE A 707 2.20 -9.99 13.24
C PHE A 707 1.05 -9.30 12.53
N MET A 708 1.24 -8.06 12.10
CA MET A 708 0.20 -7.32 11.41
C MET A 708 -0.13 -7.97 10.07
N VAL A 709 0.88 -8.33 9.28
CA VAL A 709 0.67 -8.94 7.97
C VAL A 709 0.03 -10.33 8.09
N GLU A 710 0.50 -11.18 9.03
CA GLU A 710 -0.12 -12.47 9.31
C GLU A 710 -1.58 -12.31 9.75
N MET A 711 -1.86 -11.39 10.67
CA MET A 711 -3.21 -11.13 11.16
C MET A 711 -4.13 -10.65 10.02
N LEU A 712 -3.70 -9.68 9.23
CA LEU A 712 -4.51 -9.14 8.13
C LEU A 712 -4.69 -10.13 6.98
N SER A 713 -3.72 -11.01 6.73
CA SER A 713 -3.84 -12.05 5.70
C SER A 713 -4.74 -13.22 6.11
N GLN A 714 -4.82 -13.53 7.40
CA GLN A 714 -5.70 -14.60 7.92
C GLN A 714 -7.14 -14.12 8.15
N PHE A 715 -7.36 -12.82 8.27
CA PHE A 715 -8.65 -12.18 8.51
C PHE A 715 -8.94 -11.08 7.48
N ASP A 716 -8.57 -11.35 6.24
CA ASP A 716 -8.70 -10.41 5.11
C ASP A 716 -10.15 -9.92 4.94
N GLU A 717 -11.13 -10.81 5.09
CA GLU A 717 -12.55 -10.49 4.97
C GLU A 717 -13.03 -9.53 6.07
N GLU A 718 -12.67 -9.76 7.35
CA GLU A 718 -13.01 -8.90 8.48
C GLU A 718 -12.35 -7.52 8.37
N MET A 719 -11.18 -7.48 7.73
CA MET A 719 -10.39 -6.27 7.55
C MET A 719 -10.63 -5.59 6.19
N GLY A 720 -11.54 -6.15 5.38
CA GLY A 720 -11.94 -5.58 4.09
C GLY A 720 -10.85 -5.64 3.03
N LEU A 721 -9.95 -6.59 3.09
CA LEU A 721 -8.87 -6.79 2.12
C LEU A 721 -9.24 -7.88 1.11
N GLY A 722 -8.82 -7.72 -0.14
CA GLY A 722 -8.97 -8.75 -1.16
C GLY A 722 -7.72 -9.65 -1.22
N PRO A 723 -7.89 -11.01 -1.22
CA PRO A 723 -6.74 -11.91 -1.23
C PRO A 723 -5.97 -11.90 -2.56
N LYS A 724 -6.61 -11.47 -3.65
CA LYS A 724 -6.04 -11.49 -5.00
C LYS A 724 -5.55 -10.11 -5.43
N ASP A 725 -4.38 -10.09 -6.04
CA ASP A 725 -3.90 -8.91 -6.73
C ASP A 725 -4.74 -8.64 -7.99
N PRO A 726 -5.24 -7.42 -8.18
CA PRO A 726 -6.19 -7.14 -9.26
C PRO A 726 -5.57 -7.15 -10.67
N MET A 727 -4.26 -6.95 -10.80
CA MET A 727 -3.57 -6.89 -12.10
C MET A 727 -2.91 -8.21 -12.47
N THR A 728 -2.33 -8.88 -11.50
CA THR A 728 -1.53 -10.09 -11.74
C THR A 728 -2.24 -11.38 -11.35
N TYR A 729 -3.33 -11.29 -10.59
CA TYR A 729 -4.05 -12.40 -9.96
C TYR A 729 -3.24 -13.23 -8.98
N ALA A 730 -2.04 -12.79 -8.63
CA ALA A 730 -1.26 -13.41 -7.59
C ALA A 730 -2.01 -13.35 -6.24
N THR A 731 -1.97 -14.46 -5.52
CA THR A 731 -2.61 -14.59 -4.19
C THR A 731 -1.59 -14.61 -3.06
N ASN A 732 -0.33 -14.41 -3.39
CA ASN A 732 0.79 -14.54 -2.47
C ASN A 732 1.41 -13.18 -2.05
N GLY A 733 0.71 -12.07 -2.22
CA GLY A 733 1.23 -10.74 -1.87
C GLY A 733 1.61 -10.62 -0.39
N ALA A 734 0.74 -11.07 0.52
CA ALA A 734 1.04 -11.12 1.94
C ALA A 734 2.26 -12.03 2.25
N GLN A 735 2.33 -13.21 1.60
CA GLN A 735 3.45 -14.12 1.78
C GLN A 735 4.76 -13.50 1.26
N LEU A 736 4.73 -12.75 0.15
CA LEU A 736 5.90 -12.03 -0.36
C LEU A 736 6.42 -10.98 0.63
N SER A 737 5.51 -10.25 1.27
CA SER A 737 5.86 -9.30 2.34
C SER A 737 6.50 -10.03 3.53
N LEU A 738 5.90 -11.12 4.01
CA LEU A 738 6.42 -11.95 5.10
C LEU A 738 7.78 -12.56 4.77
N ASP A 739 7.97 -13.09 3.56
CA ASP A 739 9.24 -13.64 3.10
C ASP A 739 10.34 -12.57 3.08
N THR A 740 10.01 -11.36 2.63
CA THR A 740 10.95 -10.23 2.63
C THR A 740 11.30 -9.80 4.06
N MET A 741 10.33 -9.80 4.99
CA MET A 741 10.57 -9.56 6.42
C MET A 741 11.47 -10.63 7.04
N ALA A 742 11.26 -11.91 6.69
CA ALA A 742 12.10 -13.03 7.19
C ALA A 742 13.55 -12.89 6.75
N LEU A 743 13.78 -12.54 5.47
CA LEU A 743 15.12 -12.30 4.94
C LEU A 743 15.78 -11.11 5.64
N GLN A 744 15.07 -10.00 5.82
CA GLN A 744 15.59 -8.83 6.52
C GLN A 744 15.91 -9.14 8.00
N ALA A 745 15.03 -9.87 8.70
CA ALA A 745 15.26 -10.28 10.08
C ALA A 745 16.54 -11.13 10.20
N ARG A 746 16.68 -12.12 9.33
CA ARG A 746 17.79 -13.07 9.34
C ARG A 746 19.15 -12.44 9.00
N ASP A 747 19.18 -11.60 7.95
CA ASP A 747 20.46 -11.23 7.32
C ASP A 747 20.92 -9.81 7.70
N GLU A 748 20.01 -8.90 8.11
CA GLU A 748 20.28 -7.48 8.12
C GLU A 748 19.90 -6.76 9.42
N THR A 749 19.29 -7.47 10.37
CA THR A 749 18.78 -6.84 11.59
C THR A 749 19.77 -6.91 12.73
N ALA A 750 20.32 -8.07 13.02
CA ALA A 750 21.28 -8.26 14.10
C ALA A 750 22.24 -9.42 13.84
N ASP A 751 23.36 -9.40 14.54
CA ASP A 751 24.24 -10.56 14.72
C ASP A 751 24.12 -11.05 16.16
N VAL A 752 24.13 -12.38 16.35
CA VAL A 752 24.20 -13.01 17.66
C VAL A 752 25.35 -13.99 17.64
N ALA A 753 26.25 -13.93 18.62
CA ALA A 753 27.38 -14.85 18.72
C ALA A 753 27.61 -15.29 20.17
N ILE A 754 27.97 -16.56 20.34
CA ILE A 754 28.54 -17.09 21.57
C ILE A 754 30.03 -16.94 21.46
N GLU A 755 30.56 -15.82 21.95
CA GLU A 755 31.99 -15.43 21.82
C GLU A 755 32.93 -16.39 22.54
N SER A 756 32.46 -16.96 23.66
CA SER A 756 33.20 -17.99 24.40
C SER A 756 32.25 -18.90 25.19
N LEU A 757 32.64 -20.17 25.31
CA LEU A 757 31.96 -21.14 26.14
C LEU A 757 33.02 -21.92 26.94
N THR A 758 32.97 -21.86 28.29
CA THR A 758 33.87 -22.55 29.20
C THR A 758 33.08 -23.30 30.26
N ALA A 759 33.72 -24.26 30.93
CA ALA A 759 33.11 -24.97 32.03
C ALA A 759 34.07 -25.07 33.25
N THR A 760 33.52 -24.87 34.42
CA THR A 760 34.23 -25.11 35.69
C THR A 760 33.35 -25.97 36.59
N GLY A 761 33.66 -27.24 36.67
CA GLY A 761 32.82 -28.22 37.32
C GLY A 761 31.50 -28.40 36.55
N ASP A 762 30.38 -28.18 37.21
CA ASP A 762 29.03 -28.26 36.65
C ASP A 762 28.47 -26.86 36.19
N VAL A 763 29.33 -25.84 36.25
CA VAL A 763 28.94 -24.49 35.80
C VAL A 763 29.50 -24.20 34.43
N LEU A 764 28.62 -23.91 33.45
CA LEU A 764 28.98 -23.32 32.17
C LEU A 764 29.05 -21.80 32.28
N GLU A 765 30.03 -21.19 31.65
CA GLU A 765 30.08 -19.76 31.44
C GLU A 765 30.10 -19.48 29.95
N ALA A 766 29.06 -18.81 29.45
CA ALA A 766 28.91 -18.39 28.06
C ALA A 766 28.89 -16.86 27.96
N VAL A 767 29.75 -16.31 27.13
CA VAL A 767 29.70 -14.87 26.78
C VAL A 767 28.93 -14.75 25.48
N VAL A 768 27.80 -14.04 25.50
CA VAL A 768 26.91 -13.82 24.35
C VAL A 768 26.97 -12.36 23.95
N SER A 769 27.18 -12.13 22.67
CA SER A 769 27.10 -10.77 22.11
C SER A 769 25.93 -10.63 21.14
N VAL A 770 25.34 -9.43 21.14
CA VAL A 770 24.30 -9.02 20.21
C VAL A 770 24.72 -7.75 19.50
N GLY A 771 24.91 -7.80 18.19
CA GLY A 771 25.27 -6.66 17.35
C GLY A 771 24.07 -6.11 16.60
N ASN A 772 23.86 -4.82 16.65
CA ASN A 772 22.81 -4.15 15.87
C ASN A 772 23.36 -3.81 14.47
N LYS A 773 22.73 -4.32 13.42
CA LYS A 773 23.09 -4.06 12.01
C LYS A 773 22.25 -2.95 11.39
N THR A 774 21.20 -2.49 12.08
CA THR A 774 20.29 -1.49 11.55
C THR A 774 20.85 -0.06 11.74
N GLY A 775 20.32 0.87 10.97
CA GLY A 775 20.65 2.30 11.11
C GLY A 775 19.96 3.00 12.28
N HIS A 776 19.18 2.30 13.07
CA HIS A 776 18.43 2.83 14.20
C HIS A 776 18.52 1.90 15.40
N ARG A 777 17.91 2.24 16.53
CA ARG A 777 17.88 1.32 17.68
C ARG A 777 17.15 0.01 17.33
N LEU A 778 17.47 -1.04 18.04
CA LEU A 778 16.81 -2.34 17.89
C LEU A 778 16.24 -2.80 19.25
N PRO A 779 14.92 -2.98 19.36
CA PRO A 779 13.87 -2.59 18.40
C PRO A 779 13.73 -1.07 18.24
N SER A 780 13.06 -0.60 17.17
CA SER A 780 12.75 0.80 16.93
C SER A 780 11.28 1.00 16.58
N GLY A 781 10.87 2.25 16.36
CA GLY A 781 9.48 2.66 16.16
C GLY A 781 8.78 2.93 17.50
N VAL A 782 7.53 2.50 17.63
CA VAL A 782 6.74 2.71 18.87
C VAL A 782 7.38 2.04 20.09
N GLY A 783 7.36 2.72 21.23
CA GLY A 783 8.16 2.36 22.41
C GLY A 783 7.81 1.02 23.07
N PHE A 784 6.63 0.44 22.84
CA PHE A 784 6.24 -0.82 23.47
C PHE A 784 6.84 -2.08 22.80
N ARG A 785 7.50 -1.99 21.65
CA ARG A 785 8.16 -3.13 21.00
C ARG A 785 9.33 -3.64 21.82
N ARG A 786 9.52 -4.97 21.82
CA ARG A 786 10.68 -5.56 22.51
C ARG A 786 11.41 -6.59 21.64
N ALA A 787 12.70 -6.78 21.93
CA ALA A 787 13.47 -7.92 21.50
C ALA A 787 14.10 -8.58 22.72
N PHE A 788 14.26 -9.91 22.71
CA PHE A 788 14.85 -10.62 23.85
C PHE A 788 15.70 -11.81 23.42
N LEU A 789 16.66 -12.17 24.27
CA LEU A 789 17.47 -13.37 24.11
C LEU A 789 16.77 -14.58 24.74
N GLU A 790 16.60 -15.62 23.96
CA GLU A 790 16.35 -16.97 24.45
C GLU A 790 17.68 -17.73 24.47
N VAL A 791 18.19 -18.03 25.66
CA VAL A 791 19.38 -18.87 25.82
C VAL A 791 18.97 -20.21 26.40
N ARG A 792 19.30 -21.29 25.69
CA ARG A 792 18.85 -22.63 26.00
C ARG A 792 20.04 -23.60 26.07
N VAL A 793 20.02 -24.50 27.04
CA VAL A 793 20.94 -25.63 27.13
C VAL A 793 20.14 -26.90 26.91
N THR A 794 20.59 -27.73 25.95
CA THR A 794 20.01 -29.04 25.66
C THR A 794 21.03 -30.14 25.79
N ASP A 795 20.58 -31.33 26.18
CA ASP A 795 21.41 -32.51 26.16
C ASP A 795 21.59 -33.12 24.75
N ALA A 796 22.32 -34.21 24.64
CA ALA A 796 22.54 -34.89 23.36
C ALA A 796 21.28 -35.46 22.71
N SER A 797 20.19 -35.62 23.47
CA SER A 797 18.88 -36.05 22.94
C SER A 797 17.99 -34.89 22.50
N GLY A 798 18.39 -33.64 22.78
CA GLY A 798 17.63 -32.43 22.54
C GLY A 798 16.69 -32.06 23.71
N GLU A 799 16.78 -32.77 24.87
CA GLU A 799 16.00 -32.41 26.04
C GLU A 799 16.53 -31.13 26.69
N GLN A 800 15.63 -30.18 26.99
CA GLN A 800 15.99 -28.91 27.62
C GLN A 800 16.38 -29.10 29.09
N LEU A 801 17.58 -28.67 29.41
CA LEU A 801 18.13 -28.70 30.77
C LEU A 801 18.03 -27.38 31.50
N TRP A 802 18.08 -26.26 30.74
CA TRP A 802 18.03 -24.89 31.28
C TRP A 802 17.53 -23.95 30.20
N CYS A 803 16.77 -22.92 30.58
CA CYS A 803 16.32 -21.89 29.64
C CYS A 803 16.03 -20.55 30.31
N SER A 804 16.63 -19.50 29.78
CA SER A 804 16.23 -18.10 30.00
C SER A 804 15.57 -17.56 28.75
N GLY A 805 14.38 -16.95 28.86
CA GLY A 805 13.65 -16.37 27.72
C GLY A 805 12.74 -17.36 26.96
N CYS A 806 12.57 -18.58 27.41
CA CYS A 806 11.60 -19.52 26.81
C CYS A 806 10.16 -19.02 26.95
N THR A 807 9.37 -19.14 25.88
CA THR A 807 7.99 -18.64 25.84
C THR A 807 6.96 -19.79 25.73
N ASN A 808 5.70 -19.49 26.10
CA ASN A 808 4.55 -20.31 25.72
C ASN A 808 4.02 -19.96 24.31
N GLY A 809 2.94 -20.59 23.86
CA GLY A 809 2.31 -20.33 22.57
C GLY A 809 1.64 -18.94 22.40
N ALA A 810 1.55 -18.14 23.48
CA ALA A 810 1.10 -16.76 23.46
C ALA A 810 2.26 -15.74 23.60
N GLY A 811 3.49 -16.20 23.48
CA GLY A 811 4.67 -15.35 23.56
C GLY A 811 5.03 -14.84 24.95
N VAL A 812 4.39 -15.37 25.99
CA VAL A 812 4.67 -15.02 27.40
C VAL A 812 5.91 -15.77 27.87
N ILE A 813 6.89 -15.06 28.39
CA ILE A 813 8.14 -15.66 28.90
C ILE A 813 7.85 -16.41 30.20
N LEU A 814 8.38 -17.63 30.29
CA LEU A 814 8.14 -18.56 31.38
C LEU A 814 9.37 -18.69 32.30
N GLY A 815 9.12 -18.91 33.56
CA GLY A 815 10.12 -19.35 34.50
C GLY A 815 10.37 -20.87 34.47
N PRO A 816 11.29 -21.39 35.28
CA PRO A 816 11.60 -22.83 35.35
C PRO A 816 10.41 -23.68 35.81
N ASP A 817 9.43 -23.10 36.50
CA ASP A 817 8.16 -23.74 36.86
C ASP A 817 7.12 -23.78 35.75
N LYS A 818 7.47 -23.34 34.55
CA LYS A 818 6.62 -23.21 33.36
C LYS A 818 5.40 -22.28 33.57
N LYS A 819 5.50 -21.35 34.49
CA LYS A 819 4.54 -20.27 34.70
C LYS A 819 5.10 -18.95 34.14
N PRO A 820 4.20 -18.00 33.78
CA PRO A 820 4.63 -16.66 33.41
C PRO A 820 5.57 -16.03 34.44
N LEU A 821 6.63 -15.42 34.00
CA LEU A 821 7.43 -14.60 34.88
C LEU A 821 6.59 -13.45 35.43
N LYS A 822 6.78 -13.11 36.71
CA LYS A 822 6.06 -12.00 37.37
C LYS A 822 6.31 -10.65 36.67
N THR A 823 7.41 -10.53 35.94
CA THR A 823 7.82 -9.32 35.20
C THR A 823 7.15 -9.19 33.83
N GLU A 824 6.39 -10.19 33.35
CA GLU A 824 5.86 -10.20 32.01
C GLU A 824 4.69 -9.24 31.76
N PHE A 825 3.94 -8.93 32.81
CA PHE A 825 2.75 -8.09 32.68
C PHE A 825 2.88 -6.73 33.33
N LEU A 826 4.08 -6.37 33.86
CA LEU A 826 4.37 -5.09 34.47
C LEU A 826 3.36 -4.70 35.58
N ASP A 827 2.93 -5.67 36.37
CA ASP A 827 1.94 -5.46 37.42
C ASP A 827 2.43 -4.46 38.49
N TYR A 828 1.55 -3.55 38.93
CA TYR A 828 1.88 -2.61 39.99
C TYR A 828 2.15 -3.35 41.31
N VAL A 829 3.26 -3.01 41.93
CA VAL A 829 3.61 -3.50 43.24
C VAL A 829 3.65 -2.32 44.22
N PRO A 830 3.00 -2.40 45.39
CA PRO A 830 2.96 -1.32 46.34
C PRO A 830 4.35 -0.84 46.80
N ASP A 831 4.47 0.45 47.14
CA ASP A 831 5.67 1.02 47.68
C ASP A 831 6.26 0.19 48.86
N GLY A 832 7.58 -0.11 48.76
CA GLY A 832 8.29 -0.90 49.73
C GLY A 832 8.40 -2.38 49.46
N ALA A 833 7.78 -2.91 48.35
CA ALA A 833 8.01 -4.27 47.91
C ALA A 833 9.44 -4.42 47.32
N THR A 834 10.02 -5.59 47.53
CA THR A 834 11.36 -5.94 47.01
C THR A 834 11.29 -6.75 45.72
N GLU A 835 10.09 -7.01 45.20
CA GLU A 835 9.89 -7.76 43.95
C GLU A 835 10.22 -6.88 42.72
N ALA A 836 10.95 -7.47 41.78
CA ALA A 836 11.19 -6.83 40.51
C ALA A 836 9.91 -6.80 39.67
N LEU A 837 9.56 -5.63 39.13
CA LEU A 837 8.38 -5.42 38.25
C LEU A 837 8.68 -5.61 36.78
N TYR A 838 9.94 -5.55 36.39
CA TYR A 838 10.43 -5.67 35.05
C TYR A 838 11.85 -6.26 35.06
N GLN A 839 12.29 -6.73 33.91
CA GLN A 839 13.67 -7.16 33.70
C GLN A 839 14.54 -5.93 33.52
N PRO A 840 15.53 -5.64 34.43
CA PRO A 840 16.48 -4.59 34.19
C PRO A 840 17.41 -4.98 33.01
N HIS A 841 18.27 -4.07 32.58
CA HIS A 841 19.39 -4.47 31.75
C HIS A 841 20.36 -5.34 32.56
N HIS A 842 20.77 -6.50 32.01
CA HIS A 842 21.64 -7.47 32.64
C HIS A 842 23.01 -7.48 31.99
N ASP A 843 24.05 -7.46 32.79
CA ASP A 843 25.46 -7.77 32.44
C ASP A 843 25.82 -9.24 32.76
N LEU A 844 25.11 -9.81 33.72
CA LEU A 844 25.24 -11.22 34.16
C LEU A 844 23.85 -11.83 34.36
N ILE A 845 23.64 -13.03 33.81
CA ILE A 845 22.45 -13.86 34.00
C ILE A 845 22.91 -15.20 34.57
N ASP A 846 22.45 -15.54 35.80
CA ASP A 846 22.78 -16.77 36.50
C ASP A 846 21.56 -17.60 36.91
N THR A 847 20.34 -17.13 36.60
CA THR A 847 19.08 -17.86 36.82
C THR A 847 18.15 -17.78 35.62
N GLU A 848 17.31 -18.80 35.45
CA GLU A 848 16.30 -18.86 34.37
C GLU A 848 15.19 -17.79 34.49
N THR A 849 15.11 -17.08 35.63
CA THR A 849 14.14 -16.00 35.85
C THR A 849 14.67 -14.63 35.45
N GLN A 850 15.97 -14.52 35.15
CA GLN A 850 16.58 -13.34 34.56
C GLN A 850 16.59 -13.47 33.05
N VAL A 851 16.12 -12.46 32.33
CA VAL A 851 16.04 -12.47 30.87
C VAL A 851 16.54 -11.14 30.33
N GLN A 852 17.46 -11.17 29.38
CA GLN A 852 17.85 -9.96 28.66
C GLN A 852 16.77 -9.59 27.68
N ILE A 853 16.08 -8.48 27.94
CA ILE A 853 15.05 -7.88 27.09
C ILE A 853 15.49 -6.47 26.71
N TYR A 854 15.54 -6.20 25.42
CA TYR A 854 15.79 -4.88 24.85
C TYR A 854 14.46 -4.20 24.58
N GLU A 855 14.14 -3.15 25.32
CA GLU A 855 12.84 -2.47 25.29
C GLU A 855 12.93 -1.07 25.88
N GLU A 856 11.96 -0.24 25.56
CA GLU A 856 11.64 0.96 26.32
C GLU A 856 10.46 0.68 27.26
N LEU A 857 10.55 1.10 28.51
CA LEU A 857 9.47 1.06 29.48
C LEU A 857 9.16 2.46 29.97
N THR A 858 7.89 2.81 29.97
CA THR A 858 7.41 4.12 30.40
C THR A 858 6.47 4.02 31.57
N GLN A 859 6.41 5.06 32.39
CA GLN A 859 5.52 5.19 33.53
C GLN A 859 4.79 6.54 33.51
N ASN A 860 3.54 6.52 33.99
CA ASN A 860 2.73 7.71 34.19
C ASN A 860 3.21 8.56 35.39
N ALA A 861 2.52 9.66 35.68
CA ALA A 861 2.85 10.51 36.84
C ALA A 861 2.73 9.81 38.21
N LYS A 862 2.01 8.71 38.29
CA LYS A 862 1.88 7.88 39.51
C LYS A 862 2.94 6.78 39.59
N LYS A 863 3.86 6.70 38.63
CA LYS A 863 4.87 5.64 38.46
C LYS A 863 4.27 4.24 38.20
N GLU A 864 3.09 4.21 37.62
CA GLU A 864 2.50 2.98 37.09
C GLU A 864 2.97 2.78 35.64
N PHE A 865 3.32 1.55 35.25
CA PHE A 865 3.72 1.26 33.87
C PHE A 865 2.57 1.52 32.89
N THR A 866 2.91 2.16 31.80
CA THR A 866 1.93 2.52 30.77
C THR A 866 2.46 2.30 29.37
N THR A 867 1.58 1.90 28.44
CA THR A 867 1.83 1.89 26.99
C THR A 867 1.08 3.02 26.28
N SER A 868 0.54 3.98 27.04
CA SER A 868 -0.04 5.20 26.48
C SER A 868 1.04 6.09 25.91
N PHE A 869 0.75 6.74 24.81
CA PHE A 869 1.66 7.68 24.15
C PHE A 869 1.63 9.08 24.76
N VAL A 870 0.58 9.42 25.52
CA VAL A 870 0.40 10.75 26.08
C VAL A 870 0.43 10.79 27.63
N HIS A 871 0.59 9.63 28.28
CA HIS A 871 0.74 9.52 29.74
C HIS A 871 2.15 9.06 30.17
N ARG A 872 3.20 9.48 29.41
CA ARG A 872 4.59 9.06 29.60
C ARG A 872 5.38 10.11 30.34
N VAL A 873 5.63 9.94 31.61
CA VAL A 873 6.37 10.92 32.43
C VAL A 873 7.75 10.42 32.81
N TYR A 874 7.88 9.14 33.10
CA TYR A 874 9.15 8.55 33.53
C TYR A 874 9.56 7.42 32.59
N HIS A 875 10.86 7.27 32.38
CA HIS A 875 11.48 6.20 31.58
C HIS A 875 12.42 5.37 32.48
N PRO A 876 11.89 4.39 33.22
CA PRO A 876 12.73 3.57 34.12
C PRO A 876 13.73 2.70 33.41
N LYS A 877 13.51 2.43 32.12
CA LYS A 877 14.36 1.61 31.26
C LYS A 877 14.22 2.00 29.81
N ASP A 878 15.33 2.25 29.16
CA ASP A 878 15.48 2.19 27.70
C ASP A 878 16.87 1.61 27.40
N ASN A 879 16.90 0.31 27.10
CA ASN A 879 18.12 -0.43 26.77
C ASN A 879 18.08 -0.99 25.35
N ARG A 880 17.28 -0.38 24.46
CA ARG A 880 17.27 -0.74 23.05
C ARG A 880 18.68 -0.59 22.47
N LEU A 881 19.13 -1.58 21.71
CA LEU A 881 20.49 -1.61 21.16
C LEU A 881 20.75 -0.40 20.28
N LEU A 882 21.77 0.36 20.58
CA LEU A 882 22.18 1.53 19.81
C LEU A 882 22.65 1.12 18.41
N PRO A 883 22.48 1.95 17.38
CA PRO A 883 23.10 1.74 16.07
C PRO A 883 24.63 1.99 16.14
N TRP A 884 25.37 1.44 15.20
CA TRP A 884 26.79 1.76 15.05
C TRP A 884 27.00 3.24 14.80
N GLY A 885 28.00 3.80 15.48
CA GLY A 885 28.35 5.22 15.34
C GLY A 885 27.51 6.16 16.20
N ALA A 886 26.56 5.68 17.00
CA ALA A 886 25.80 6.52 17.90
C ALA A 886 26.71 7.34 18.84
N ALA A 887 26.42 8.63 18.94
CA ALA A 887 27.18 9.58 19.75
C ALA A 887 26.25 10.25 20.77
N GLU A 888 26.72 10.33 22.02
CA GLU A 888 25.98 10.96 23.10
C GLU A 888 26.01 12.51 22.97
N PRO A 889 24.85 13.20 23.12
CA PRO A 889 24.78 14.66 23.11
C PRO A 889 25.79 15.31 24.04
N GLY A 890 26.48 16.33 23.52
CA GLY A 890 27.48 17.07 24.24
C GLY A 890 28.93 16.52 24.19
N THR A 891 29.14 15.30 23.69
CA THR A 891 30.47 14.73 23.43
C THR A 891 31.15 15.34 22.20
N ASP A 892 32.48 15.21 22.10
CA ASP A 892 33.22 15.68 20.91
C ASP A 892 32.78 14.97 19.62
N ALA A 893 32.44 13.69 19.70
CA ALA A 893 31.89 12.93 18.55
C ALA A 893 30.56 13.49 18.08
N PHE A 894 29.66 13.80 19.01
CA PHE A 894 28.38 14.42 18.69
C PHE A 894 28.56 15.79 18.05
N LYS A 895 29.43 16.64 18.66
CA LYS A 895 29.71 17.98 18.12
C LYS A 895 30.37 17.97 16.75
N ALA A 896 31.19 16.97 16.50
CA ALA A 896 31.81 16.78 15.17
C ALA A 896 30.77 16.48 14.06
N ARG A 897 29.67 15.77 14.42
CA ARG A 897 28.58 15.44 13.48
C ARG A 897 27.54 16.54 13.38
N PHE A 898 27.07 17.08 14.49
CA PHE A 898 25.92 17.98 14.57
C PHE A 898 26.25 19.45 14.93
N GLY A 899 27.49 19.74 15.24
CA GLY A 899 27.87 21.06 15.75
C GLY A 899 27.39 21.31 17.19
N ASP A 900 27.19 22.58 17.54
CA ASP A 900 26.71 23.02 18.87
C ASP A 900 25.20 23.36 18.83
N SER A 901 24.37 22.71 17.94
CA SER A 901 22.95 22.98 17.86
C SER A 901 22.23 22.52 19.14
N ALA A 902 21.60 23.47 19.84
CA ALA A 902 20.74 23.16 20.98
C ALA A 902 19.44 22.46 20.58
N VAL A 903 18.91 22.72 19.36
CA VAL A 903 17.74 22.07 18.82
C VAL A 903 18.03 20.59 18.60
N THR A 904 19.05 20.30 17.82
CA THR A 904 19.47 18.91 17.56
C THR A 904 19.79 18.17 18.87
N ALA A 905 20.51 18.79 19.80
CA ALA A 905 20.85 18.16 21.08
C ALA A 905 19.61 17.78 21.92
N ALA A 906 18.60 18.64 21.96
CA ALA A 906 17.36 18.40 22.71
C ALA A 906 16.57 17.20 22.16
N PHE A 907 16.43 17.11 20.83
CA PHE A 907 15.74 15.99 20.17
C PHE A 907 16.53 14.69 20.27
N MET A 908 17.86 14.74 20.11
CA MET A 908 18.74 13.56 20.13
C MET A 908 18.84 12.89 21.50
N LYS A 909 18.43 13.55 22.58
CA LYS A 909 18.30 12.89 23.89
C LYS A 909 17.42 11.65 23.84
N ALA A 910 16.35 11.70 23.08
CA ALA A 910 15.43 10.57 22.89
C ALA A 910 16.09 9.35 22.20
N THR A 911 17.32 9.48 21.70
CA THR A 911 18.03 8.37 21.06
C THR A 911 19.01 7.65 22.00
N MET A 912 19.13 8.08 23.25
CA MET A 912 20.11 7.56 24.21
C MET A 912 19.51 6.54 25.17
N PRO A 913 20.33 5.61 25.71
CA PRO A 913 19.85 4.65 26.70
C PRO A 913 19.46 5.34 28.01
N GLU A 914 18.56 4.73 28.76
CA GLU A 914 18.13 5.20 30.07
C GLU A 914 18.16 4.06 31.12
N GLY A 915 18.22 4.41 32.39
CA GLY A 915 18.25 3.46 33.47
C GLY A 915 19.61 2.77 33.64
N ARG A 916 19.63 1.46 33.92
CA ARG A 916 20.90 0.74 34.13
C ARG A 916 21.79 0.64 32.92
N ALA A 917 21.21 0.64 31.71
CA ALA A 917 21.97 0.58 30.46
C ALA A 917 22.89 1.80 30.26
N GLU A 918 22.51 2.97 30.77
CA GLU A 918 23.34 4.19 30.73
C GLU A 918 24.71 4.01 31.38
N HIS A 919 24.78 3.11 32.36
CA HIS A 919 25.97 2.89 33.19
C HIS A 919 26.67 1.57 32.94
N ASP A 920 26.13 0.73 32.02
CA ASP A 920 26.72 -0.57 31.71
C ASP A 920 27.83 -0.42 30.67
N ALA A 921 29.05 -0.89 31.06
CA ALA A 921 30.21 -0.85 30.18
C ALA A 921 30.13 -1.88 29.03
N GLY A 922 29.23 -2.87 29.12
CA GLY A 922 28.95 -3.84 28.04
C GLY A 922 28.13 -3.24 26.91
N VAL A 923 27.26 -2.25 27.22
CA VAL A 923 26.47 -1.54 26.25
C VAL A 923 27.34 -0.54 25.48
N LYS A 924 27.45 -0.74 24.17
CA LYS A 924 28.26 0.11 23.28
C LYS A 924 27.44 0.49 22.07
N ALA A 925 27.82 1.57 21.39
CA ALA A 925 27.26 1.86 20.09
C ALA A 925 27.39 0.65 19.15
N GLY A 926 26.28 0.09 18.73
CA GLY A 926 26.20 -1.07 17.82
C GLY A 926 26.30 -2.44 18.47
N LYS A 927 26.61 -2.59 19.77
CA LYS A 927 26.81 -3.92 20.38
C LYS A 927 26.46 -3.93 21.87
N ASP A 928 25.92 -5.07 22.33
CA ASP A 928 25.83 -5.45 23.75
C ASP A 928 26.53 -6.79 23.96
N GLU A 929 27.11 -7.00 25.15
CA GLU A 929 27.84 -8.21 25.54
C GLU A 929 27.54 -8.56 26.99
N LEU A 930 27.03 -9.77 27.21
CA LEU A 930 26.61 -10.22 28.53
C LEU A 930 27.09 -11.67 28.80
N THR A 931 27.20 -12.01 30.09
CA THR A 931 27.68 -13.31 30.56
C THR A 931 26.51 -14.15 31.11
N TYR A 932 26.42 -15.40 30.71
CA TYR A 932 25.53 -16.41 31.26
C TYR A 932 26.35 -17.37 32.13
N LYS A 933 25.95 -17.57 33.39
CA LYS A 933 26.50 -18.57 34.32
C LYS A 933 25.43 -19.63 34.61
N ILE A 934 25.57 -20.78 33.97
CA ILE A 934 24.54 -21.81 33.94
C ILE A 934 25.00 -23.02 34.75
N THR A 935 24.28 -23.30 35.86
CA THR A 935 24.55 -24.50 36.65
C THR A 935 23.78 -25.68 36.06
N LEU A 936 24.51 -26.69 35.60
CA LEU A 936 23.91 -27.91 35.02
C LEU A 936 23.35 -28.83 36.11
N PRO A 937 22.33 -29.62 35.78
CA PRO A 937 21.83 -30.66 36.69
C PRO A 937 22.93 -31.65 37.06
N SER A 938 22.91 -32.13 38.30
CA SER A 938 23.90 -33.10 38.81
C SER A 938 24.03 -34.33 37.93
N GLY A 939 25.26 -34.60 37.48
CA GLY A 939 25.60 -35.80 36.67
C GLY A 939 25.53 -35.55 35.17
N VAL A 940 25.21 -34.37 34.72
CA VAL A 940 25.32 -33.97 33.28
C VAL A 940 26.78 -33.64 32.96
N ASP A 941 27.32 -34.24 31.91
CA ASP A 941 28.65 -33.92 31.41
C ASP A 941 28.58 -32.62 30.61
N PRO A 942 29.30 -31.54 31.00
CA PRO A 942 29.31 -30.29 30.27
C PRO A 942 29.71 -30.40 28.79
N ALA A 943 30.55 -31.41 28.45
CA ALA A 943 30.98 -31.66 27.08
C ALA A 943 29.86 -32.28 26.20
N SER A 944 28.80 -32.79 26.81
CA SER A 944 27.67 -33.43 26.07
C SER A 944 26.55 -32.49 25.73
N VAL A 945 26.54 -31.26 26.19
CA VAL A 945 25.44 -30.31 26.03
C VAL A 945 25.70 -29.33 24.89
N THR A 946 24.63 -28.79 24.33
CA THR A 946 24.65 -27.67 23.38
C THR A 946 24.05 -26.44 24.06
N VAL A 947 24.73 -25.32 23.93
CA VAL A 947 24.22 -24.00 24.31
C VAL A 947 23.81 -23.29 23.04
N SER A 948 22.57 -22.79 22.98
CA SER A 948 22.07 -21.94 21.89
C SER A 948 21.64 -20.59 22.44
N ALA A 949 21.92 -19.53 21.70
CA ALA A 949 21.47 -18.17 21.99
C ALA A 949 20.73 -17.64 20.76
N THR A 950 19.47 -17.22 20.92
CA THR A 950 18.63 -16.72 19.82
C THR A 950 17.97 -15.41 20.21
N LEU A 951 18.09 -14.41 19.35
CA LEU A 951 17.38 -13.14 19.48
C LEU A 951 16.01 -13.25 18.80
N TYR A 952 14.97 -12.93 19.54
CA TYR A 952 13.60 -12.84 19.04
C TYR A 952 13.08 -11.42 19.15
N SER A 953 12.25 -11.02 18.17
CA SER A 953 11.49 -9.75 18.16
C SER A 953 10.02 -10.02 18.46
N GLN A 954 9.42 -9.19 19.29
CA GLN A 954 7.97 -9.14 19.53
C GLN A 954 7.46 -7.73 19.24
N ALA A 955 6.78 -7.58 18.11
CA ALA A 955 6.16 -6.32 17.74
C ALA A 955 4.99 -5.94 18.66
N ILE A 956 4.33 -6.96 19.24
CA ILE A 956 3.18 -6.83 20.14
C ILE A 956 3.44 -7.68 21.38
N PRO A 957 4.08 -7.13 22.44
CA PRO A 957 4.35 -7.87 23.66
C PRO A 957 3.10 -8.20 24.48
N PRO A 958 3.14 -9.24 25.34
CA PRO A 958 2.00 -9.65 26.16
C PRO A 958 1.44 -8.54 27.08
N TYR A 959 2.31 -7.72 27.71
CA TYR A 959 1.86 -6.63 28.59
C TYR A 959 1.10 -5.56 27.82
N TYR A 960 1.46 -5.30 26.55
CA TYR A 960 0.76 -4.36 25.68
C TYR A 960 -0.66 -4.83 25.41
N LEU A 961 -0.84 -6.09 24.98
CA LEU A 961 -2.16 -6.67 24.71
C LEU A 961 -3.05 -6.64 25.95
N ARG A 962 -2.48 -7.01 27.10
CA ARG A 962 -3.24 -6.97 28.35
C ARG A 962 -3.74 -5.58 28.67
N GLN A 963 -2.89 -4.56 28.55
CA GLN A 963 -3.32 -3.18 28.78
C GLN A 963 -4.42 -2.73 27.82
N ARG A 964 -4.37 -3.12 26.53
CA ARG A 964 -5.46 -2.82 25.58
C ARG A 964 -6.79 -3.42 26.09
N PHE A 965 -6.76 -4.71 26.39
CA PHE A 965 -7.98 -5.44 26.79
C PHE A 965 -8.53 -4.98 28.15
N GLU A 966 -7.71 -4.47 29.04
CA GLU A 966 -8.12 -3.94 30.36
C GLU A 966 -8.56 -2.49 30.31
N THR A 967 -7.95 -1.65 29.47
CA THR A 967 -8.20 -0.21 29.43
C THR A 967 -9.50 0.14 28.71
N ALA A 968 -9.76 -0.46 27.54
CA ALA A 968 -10.96 -0.19 26.74
C ALA A 968 -11.71 -1.48 26.37
N PRO A 969 -12.13 -2.32 27.35
CA PRO A 969 -12.64 -3.68 27.10
C PRO A 969 -13.92 -3.74 26.25
N THR A 970 -14.68 -2.66 26.18
CA THR A 970 -15.93 -2.56 25.41
C THR A 970 -15.77 -1.79 24.11
N GLY A 971 -14.57 -1.28 23.82
CA GLY A 971 -14.28 -0.58 22.60
C GLY A 971 -14.37 -1.51 21.37
N PRO A 972 -15.08 -1.12 20.29
CA PRO A 972 -15.24 -1.98 19.11
C PRO A 972 -13.92 -2.42 18.48
N ALA A 973 -12.93 -1.53 18.40
CA ALA A 973 -11.61 -1.85 17.88
C ALA A 973 -10.81 -2.76 18.81
N THR A 974 -10.91 -2.56 20.12
CA THR A 974 -10.30 -3.45 21.12
C THR A 974 -10.91 -4.85 21.06
N GLN A 975 -12.23 -4.96 20.89
CA GLN A 975 -12.91 -6.23 20.70
C GLN A 975 -12.52 -6.90 19.39
N ARG A 976 -12.36 -6.11 18.32
CA ARG A 976 -11.82 -6.61 17.04
C ARG A 976 -10.40 -7.15 17.22
N LEU A 977 -9.50 -6.40 17.84
CA LEU A 977 -8.14 -6.87 18.12
C LEU A 977 -8.15 -8.18 18.95
N TYR A 978 -8.99 -8.28 19.97
CA TYR A 978 -9.11 -9.51 20.75
C TYR A 978 -9.63 -10.69 19.93
N TYR A 979 -10.63 -10.47 19.07
CA TYR A 979 -11.17 -11.50 18.18
C TYR A 979 -10.08 -12.03 17.25
N LEU A 980 -9.34 -11.15 16.58
CA LEU A 980 -8.27 -11.50 15.66
C LEU A 980 -7.12 -12.22 16.39
N ALA A 981 -6.61 -11.63 17.47
CA ALA A 981 -5.48 -12.17 18.23
C ALA A 981 -5.79 -13.55 18.86
N SER A 982 -6.99 -13.73 19.41
CA SER A 982 -7.39 -14.99 20.03
C SER A 982 -7.60 -16.15 19.04
N ARG A 983 -7.70 -15.86 17.75
CA ARG A 983 -7.90 -16.85 16.68
C ARG A 983 -6.76 -16.92 15.68
N LEU A 984 -5.75 -16.07 15.84
CA LEU A 984 -4.58 -16.05 14.97
C LEU A 984 -3.82 -17.39 15.07
N LYS A 985 -3.64 -18.03 13.93
CA LYS A 985 -2.82 -19.24 13.82
C LYS A 985 -1.35 -18.83 13.71
N THR A 986 -0.55 -19.22 14.68
CA THR A 986 0.87 -18.91 14.71
C THR A 986 1.75 -20.13 14.41
N GLU A 987 1.24 -21.35 14.61
CA GLU A 987 1.98 -22.59 14.35
C GLU A 987 2.37 -22.73 12.88
N GLY A 988 3.64 -22.91 12.62
CA GLY A 988 4.20 -23.03 11.26
C GLY A 988 4.32 -21.70 10.50
N THR A 989 4.04 -20.56 11.13
CA THR A 989 4.23 -19.22 10.55
C THR A 989 5.51 -18.56 11.07
N LEU A 990 5.86 -17.39 10.52
CA LEU A 990 7.01 -16.59 10.99
C LEU A 990 6.88 -16.14 12.44
N ILE A 991 5.67 -16.06 12.96
CA ILE A 991 5.35 -15.59 14.32
C ILE A 991 4.99 -16.74 15.27
N GLU A 992 5.52 -17.92 15.00
CA GLU A 992 5.27 -19.08 15.86
C GLU A 992 5.65 -18.78 17.33
N ASN A 993 4.79 -19.19 18.24
CA ASN A 993 4.88 -18.84 19.67
C ASN A 993 4.91 -17.31 19.92
N TRP A 994 4.20 -16.53 19.06
CA TRP A 994 4.04 -15.08 19.20
C TRP A 994 5.36 -14.31 19.22
N LYS A 995 6.36 -14.76 18.46
CA LYS A 995 7.69 -14.14 18.35
C LYS A 995 8.31 -14.40 16.97
N LEU A 996 9.01 -13.40 16.44
CA LEU A 996 9.75 -13.48 15.18
C LEU A 996 11.23 -13.78 15.49
N ARG A 997 11.76 -14.86 14.94
CA ARG A 997 13.19 -15.16 15.03
C ARG A 997 14.00 -14.15 14.21
N VAL A 998 15.00 -13.51 14.84
CA VAL A 998 15.94 -12.61 14.17
C VAL A 998 17.22 -13.40 13.79
N GLN A 999 18.06 -13.72 14.77
CA GLN A 999 19.34 -14.41 14.55
C GLN A 999 19.71 -15.26 15.77
N GLY A 1000 20.61 -16.20 15.61
CA GLY A 1000 21.08 -17.01 16.72
C GLY A 1000 22.33 -17.80 16.38
N ASP A 1001 23.00 -18.26 17.45
CA ASP A 1001 24.24 -19.05 17.39
C ASP A 1001 24.16 -20.25 18.35
N GLU A 1002 24.96 -21.28 18.07
CA GLU A 1002 25.08 -22.49 18.88
C GLU A 1002 26.54 -22.85 19.13
N ALA A 1003 26.84 -23.24 20.37
CA ALA A 1003 28.17 -23.66 20.78
C ALA A 1003 28.15 -24.94 21.59
N LYS A 1004 29.25 -25.69 21.51
CA LYS A 1004 29.60 -26.82 22.37
C LYS A 1004 31.01 -26.64 22.94
N LEU A 1005 31.25 -27.17 24.12
CA LEU A 1005 32.63 -27.19 24.62
C LEU A 1005 33.51 -27.97 23.66
N GLN A 1006 34.65 -27.39 23.31
CA GLN A 1006 35.66 -28.01 22.45
C GLN A 1006 36.54 -28.94 23.23
#